data_b4d445996715845d7bc48d275f56ace4
#
_entry.id   b4d445996715845d7bc48d275f56ace4
#
_cell.length_a   1.000
_cell.length_b   1.000
_cell.length_c   1.000
_cell.angle_alpha   90.00
_cell.angle_beta   90.00
_cell.angle_gamma   90.00
#
_symmetry.space_group_name_H-M   'P 1'
#
loop_
_entity.id
_entity.type
_entity.pdbx_description
1 polymer ?
#
loop_
_entity_poly.entity_id
_entity_poly.type
_entity_poly.pdbx_seq_one_letter_code
_entity_poly.pdbx_strand_id
1 'polypeptide(L)'
;MKKLPVSGIIRTLLLLTFGISGCKQSDTGLTPRTISFDNEWRFLKDNPSGAEAPAFNDKNWRMLNLPHDWSIEDLPDQKEGIVIGPFSKESIGKMGTGYTIGGTAWYRKTFTIDKADKNKIVYLQFDGVYMNSDVWVNGKHIGNHPYGYTSFYYDITPFLNHPGDQNIVAVQVKNEGKNSRWYSGSGIYRHTWLTIVNPVHVSVWGTYITTPEVSEKNAKIEIVTNVTNSGKEETPVTIQIQLLDSSGKIVGTTTSDSSIPAGNSAEIKQYLEVINPVLWSVDSPNLYQALTTVLVKKKVSDNFKTTFGIRSIHFDARSGFTLNGNSMELKGGCFHHDNGPLGSAAIDRAEERKIELLKKAGFNAIRCSHNPPSPALLDACDRLGMLVIDEYADMWEKPKVSPDDYSKYIKTNWKNDLGSIILRDRNHPSVIMWSIGNEIPEAADTSGLRIAGYLAAEVRRLDPTRAVTEAMVDFESFTTGKSGWQKQAPHMALLDVVGYNYSFNNYKPDHEIYPDRIIYASEFMPPLSLQNWQTVEELPYVIGNFSWTAMDYLGEAGVGLPRLVDTRTSKSGAGSDPMAGMMIFFSPDSWPVFNNFQGDIDLIGNPKAPYYYQHVVWRENKIEMFVHKPVPQGKTEIVSPWGFPDELKSWNWEGHEGEKIQVHVYTRSKLVKLELNGKLVGEQVVDDSKSITATFEVPYEPGILTARCFENDVEAASETIKTVGEPSIIRLTADRSIIKADPNDLSYVMVEILDQEGNVVPYADDILVNFEISGNGKIAGVGSGSPSDMSSFQQPRKKTWQGRCLVIVRPKGEAGKILLTARAEGLGEAATEIVVEN
;
A
#
# COMPACT_ATOMS: atom_id res chain seq x y z
N MET A 1 -40.30 -49.43 46.75
CA MET A 1 -40.16 -48.49 47.90
C MET A 1 -38.95 -47.62 47.67
N LYS A 2 -39.11 -46.32 47.92
CA LYS A 2 -38.17 -45.24 47.94
C LYS A 2 -37.59 -44.83 46.60
N LYS A 3 -38.20 -43.77 46.02
CA LYS A 3 -37.71 -42.87 45.01
C LYS A 3 -36.55 -42.01 45.58
N LEU A 4 -35.51 -41.81 44.83
CA LEU A 4 -34.52 -40.76 45.04
C LEU A 4 -34.59 -39.76 43.84
N PRO A 5 -34.45 -38.44 44.06
CA PRO A 5 -34.73 -37.44 43.04
C PRO A 5 -33.48 -37.16 42.18
N VAL A 6 -33.73 -36.91 40.88
CA VAL A 6 -32.75 -36.40 39.92
C VAL A 6 -32.63 -34.91 40.16
N SER A 7 -31.45 -34.45 40.60
CA SER A 7 -31.10 -33.02 40.65
C SER A 7 -30.62 -32.57 39.30
N GLY A 8 -31.37 -31.66 38.64
CA GLY A 8 -31.00 -30.96 37.45
C GLY A 8 -29.90 -29.95 37.75
N ILE A 9 -28.81 -30.03 37.03
CA ILE A 9 -27.75 -29.01 37.02
C ILE A 9 -28.13 -27.97 35.93
N ILE A 10 -28.61 -26.84 36.40
CA ILE A 10 -28.77 -25.63 35.59
C ILE A 10 -27.36 -25.03 35.39
N ARG A 11 -26.81 -25.14 34.19
CA ARG A 11 -25.63 -24.34 33.79
C ARG A 11 -26.07 -22.93 33.49
N THR A 12 -25.82 -22.01 34.39
CA THR A 12 -25.95 -20.59 34.21
C THR A 12 -24.83 -20.15 33.27
N LEU A 13 -25.17 -19.77 32.04
CA LEU A 13 -24.29 -19.11 31.09
C LEU A 13 -24.11 -17.68 31.57
N LEU A 14 -22.95 -17.35 32.14
CA LEU A 14 -22.55 -15.98 32.40
C LEU A 14 -22.17 -15.34 31.05
N LEU A 15 -23.02 -14.51 30.48
CA LEU A 15 -22.69 -13.56 29.44
C LEU A 15 -21.81 -12.48 30.08
N LEU A 16 -20.51 -12.55 29.85
CA LEU A 16 -19.59 -11.41 30.04
C LEU A 16 -19.83 -10.42 28.90
N THR A 17 -20.63 -9.42 29.17
CA THR A 17 -20.67 -8.21 28.35
C THR A 17 -19.36 -7.46 28.57
N PHE A 18 -18.42 -7.56 27.64
CA PHE A 18 -17.34 -6.62 27.55
C PHE A 18 -17.95 -5.26 27.16
N GLY A 19 -18.10 -4.39 28.12
CA GLY A 19 -18.36 -2.99 27.89
C GLY A 19 -17.16 -2.39 27.17
N ILE A 20 -17.31 -2.14 25.87
CA ILE A 20 -16.39 -1.27 25.14
C ILE A 20 -16.59 0.13 25.74
N SER A 21 -15.72 0.49 26.68
CA SER A 21 -15.56 1.87 27.09
C SER A 21 -15.02 2.64 25.88
N GLY A 22 -15.90 3.34 25.18
CA GLY A 22 -15.51 4.31 24.20
C GLY A 22 -14.53 5.27 24.87
N CYS A 23 -13.30 5.31 24.40
CA CYS A 23 -12.32 6.28 24.79
C CYS A 23 -12.89 7.66 24.45
N LYS A 24 -13.44 8.35 25.42
CA LYS A 24 -13.70 9.78 25.29
C LYS A 24 -12.34 10.44 25.10
N GLN A 25 -12.07 10.86 23.87
CA GLN A 25 -10.99 11.77 23.58
C GLN A 25 -11.13 12.95 24.56
N SER A 26 -10.15 13.12 25.43
CA SER A 26 -10.14 14.26 26.35
C SER A 26 -10.02 15.51 25.48
N ASP A 27 -11.12 16.23 25.34
CA ASP A 27 -11.18 17.51 24.68
C ASP A 27 -10.27 18.47 25.47
N THR A 28 -9.07 18.71 24.98
CA THR A 28 -8.08 19.60 25.63
C THR A 28 -8.47 21.07 25.49
N GLY A 29 -9.63 21.35 24.89
CA GLY A 29 -10.12 22.72 24.69
C GLY A 29 -9.28 23.59 23.75
N LEU A 30 -8.39 22.97 22.98
CA LEU A 30 -7.50 23.66 22.05
C LEU A 30 -8.06 23.55 20.63
N THR A 31 -8.16 24.66 19.95
CA THR A 31 -8.53 24.70 18.53
C THR A 31 -7.43 23.99 17.72
N PRO A 32 -7.77 23.00 16.88
CA PRO A 32 -6.79 22.37 16.02
C PRO A 32 -6.08 23.41 15.13
N ARG A 33 -4.75 23.37 15.10
CA ARG A 33 -3.97 24.28 14.23
C ARG A 33 -4.08 23.91 12.74
N THR A 34 -4.33 22.62 12.45
CA THR A 34 -4.46 22.07 11.10
C THR A 34 -5.85 21.49 10.94
N ILE A 35 -6.53 21.87 9.89
CA ILE A 35 -7.88 21.41 9.53
C ILE A 35 -7.89 20.82 8.13
N SER A 36 -8.75 19.82 7.90
CA SER A 36 -8.96 19.27 6.56
C SER A 36 -9.49 20.36 5.61
N PHE A 37 -8.94 20.37 4.42
CA PHE A 37 -9.32 21.29 3.35
C PHE A 37 -9.94 20.55 2.15
N ASP A 38 -10.31 19.28 2.32
CA ASP A 38 -10.73 18.35 1.27
C ASP A 38 -12.12 18.60 0.70
N ASN A 39 -13.02 19.21 1.44
CA ASN A 39 -14.42 19.32 1.06
C ASN A 39 -14.66 20.41 0.01
N GLU A 40 -15.71 20.25 -0.82
CA GLU A 40 -16.28 21.29 -1.67
C GLU A 40 -15.33 21.91 -2.70
N TRP A 41 -14.52 21.09 -3.35
CA TRP A 41 -13.73 21.51 -4.49
C TRP A 41 -14.59 21.45 -5.77
N ARG A 42 -14.44 22.48 -6.62
CA ARG A 42 -14.96 22.49 -8.00
C ARG A 42 -13.92 21.93 -8.92
N PHE A 43 -14.30 21.01 -9.77
CA PHE A 43 -13.41 20.26 -10.66
C PHE A 43 -13.86 20.34 -12.11
N LEU A 44 -12.92 20.51 -13.01
CA LEU A 44 -13.11 20.39 -14.45
C LEU A 44 -11.94 19.69 -15.11
N LYS A 45 -12.20 18.58 -15.80
CA LYS A 45 -11.20 17.92 -16.65
C LYS A 45 -11.16 18.61 -18.01
N ASP A 46 -10.55 19.77 -18.06
CA ASP A 46 -10.31 20.62 -19.23
C ASP A 46 -9.30 21.69 -18.85
N ASN A 47 -8.85 22.50 -19.81
CA ASN A 47 -7.86 23.55 -19.58
C ASN A 47 -8.35 24.94 -20.09
N PRO A 48 -9.43 25.50 -19.53
CA PRO A 48 -9.94 26.80 -19.94
C PRO A 48 -8.96 27.94 -19.55
N SER A 49 -8.75 28.85 -20.47
CA SER A 49 -7.92 30.04 -20.22
C SER A 49 -8.53 30.93 -19.13
N GLY A 50 -7.67 31.39 -18.20
CA GLY A 50 -8.08 32.30 -17.11
C GLY A 50 -8.70 31.61 -15.90
N ALA A 51 -8.67 30.28 -15.84
CA ALA A 51 -9.22 29.50 -14.71
C ALA A 51 -8.56 29.84 -13.36
N GLU A 52 -7.37 30.42 -13.36
CA GLU A 52 -6.68 30.92 -12.18
C GLU A 52 -7.29 32.23 -11.61
N ALA A 53 -8.01 32.97 -12.44
CA ALA A 53 -8.52 34.28 -12.07
C ALA A 53 -9.67 34.21 -11.04
N PRO A 54 -9.72 35.10 -10.03
CA PRO A 54 -10.79 35.12 -9.04
C PRO A 54 -12.20 35.28 -9.64
N ALA A 55 -12.32 36.06 -10.70
CA ALA A 55 -13.59 36.33 -11.36
C ALA A 55 -14.03 35.25 -12.34
N PHE A 56 -13.26 34.18 -12.53
CA PHE A 56 -13.62 33.08 -13.43
C PHE A 56 -14.92 32.41 -12.98
N ASN A 57 -15.83 32.15 -13.93
CA ASN A 57 -17.10 31.52 -13.63
C ASN A 57 -17.00 29.99 -13.65
N ASP A 58 -16.87 29.41 -12.46
CA ASP A 58 -16.75 27.96 -12.23
C ASP A 58 -18.07 27.30 -11.76
N LYS A 59 -19.23 27.99 -11.85
CA LYS A 59 -20.51 27.51 -11.32
C LYS A 59 -20.96 26.18 -11.89
N ASN A 60 -20.58 25.91 -13.14
CA ASN A 60 -20.93 24.68 -13.84
C ASN A 60 -19.91 23.55 -13.62
N TRP A 61 -18.84 23.80 -12.87
CA TRP A 61 -17.87 22.75 -12.55
C TRP A 61 -18.46 21.77 -11.54
N ARG A 62 -18.08 20.52 -11.67
CA ARG A 62 -18.51 19.47 -10.75
C ARG A 62 -17.99 19.73 -9.33
N MET A 63 -18.86 19.64 -8.34
CA MET A 63 -18.48 19.69 -6.91
C MET A 63 -18.06 18.30 -6.45
N LEU A 64 -16.92 18.21 -5.76
CA LEU A 64 -16.39 16.98 -5.21
C LEU A 64 -15.57 17.21 -3.94
N ASN A 65 -15.28 16.12 -3.25
CA ASN A 65 -14.36 16.09 -2.12
C ASN A 65 -13.10 15.30 -2.48
N LEU A 66 -11.97 15.72 -1.91
CA LEU A 66 -10.69 15.02 -1.99
C LEU A 66 -10.64 13.88 -0.95
N PRO A 67 -9.76 12.90 -1.09
CA PRO A 67 -8.92 12.61 -2.26
C PRO A 67 -9.73 12.30 -3.52
N HIS A 68 -9.19 12.68 -4.69
CA HIS A 68 -9.86 12.50 -5.97
C HIS A 68 -8.89 12.11 -7.08
N ASP A 69 -9.25 11.07 -7.82
CA ASP A 69 -8.53 10.57 -9.00
C ASP A 69 -9.49 10.50 -10.19
N TRP A 70 -9.24 11.33 -11.22
CA TRP A 70 -10.11 11.30 -12.41
C TRP A 70 -9.78 10.21 -13.42
N SER A 71 -8.59 9.58 -13.29
CA SER A 71 -8.19 8.52 -14.24
C SER A 71 -8.95 7.23 -14.06
N ILE A 72 -9.58 7.03 -12.90
CA ILE A 72 -10.42 5.86 -12.62
C ILE A 72 -11.91 6.10 -12.97
N GLU A 73 -12.27 7.32 -13.33
CA GLU A 73 -13.65 7.68 -13.69
C GLU A 73 -13.99 7.22 -15.11
N ASP A 74 -15.26 6.88 -15.34
CA ASP A 74 -15.74 6.51 -16.67
C ASP A 74 -15.47 7.62 -17.69
N LEU A 75 -14.91 7.24 -18.82
CA LEU A 75 -14.72 8.15 -19.93
C LEU A 75 -16.07 8.51 -20.56
N PRO A 76 -16.28 9.76 -21.05
CA PRO A 76 -17.58 10.20 -21.57
C PRO A 76 -18.01 9.47 -22.84
N ASP A 77 -17.06 9.18 -23.73
CA ASP A 77 -17.34 8.64 -25.06
C ASP A 77 -17.08 7.13 -25.10
N GLN A 78 -17.96 6.36 -24.44
CA GLN A 78 -17.87 4.89 -24.45
C GLN A 78 -17.98 4.36 -25.88
N LYS A 79 -17.03 3.52 -26.30
CA LYS A 79 -16.95 2.98 -27.66
C LYS A 79 -16.45 1.54 -27.62
N GLU A 80 -17.34 0.61 -27.95
CA GLU A 80 -17.05 -0.82 -27.91
C GLU A 80 -15.69 -1.19 -28.51
N GLY A 81 -14.92 -1.95 -27.76
CA GLY A 81 -13.57 -2.45 -28.13
C GLY A 81 -12.45 -1.40 -28.10
N ILE A 82 -12.76 -0.11 -27.84
CA ILE A 82 -11.76 0.96 -27.80
C ILE A 82 -11.79 1.70 -26.46
N VAL A 83 -12.99 2.11 -25.99
CA VAL A 83 -13.20 2.85 -24.73
C VAL A 83 -14.25 2.13 -23.89
N ILE A 84 -13.87 1.61 -22.74
CA ILE A 84 -14.77 0.88 -21.84
C ILE A 84 -14.46 1.31 -20.40
N GLY A 85 -15.46 1.84 -19.69
CA GLY A 85 -15.24 2.39 -18.35
C GLY A 85 -14.16 3.48 -18.36
N PRO A 86 -13.14 3.42 -17.50
CA PRO A 86 -12.03 4.38 -17.46
C PRO A 86 -10.92 4.08 -18.49
N PHE A 87 -11.03 2.98 -19.26
CA PHE A 87 -9.96 2.44 -20.09
C PHE A 87 -10.10 2.83 -21.56
N SER A 88 -8.97 3.10 -22.22
CA SER A 88 -8.90 3.37 -23.65
C SER A 88 -7.66 2.75 -24.29
N LYS A 89 -7.84 2.08 -25.45
CA LYS A 89 -6.71 1.64 -26.31
C LYS A 89 -5.83 2.81 -26.78
N GLU A 90 -6.34 4.03 -26.77
CA GLU A 90 -5.65 5.25 -27.18
C GLU A 90 -4.87 5.90 -26.04
N SER A 91 -4.87 5.31 -24.83
CA SER A 91 -4.05 5.75 -23.71
C SER A 91 -2.57 5.87 -24.12
N ILE A 92 -1.92 6.97 -23.75
CA ILE A 92 -0.48 7.19 -24.05
C ILE A 92 0.38 6.18 -23.28
N GLY A 93 0.00 5.86 -22.04
CA GLY A 93 0.71 4.90 -21.17
C GLY A 93 0.48 3.44 -21.53
N LYS A 94 -0.60 3.15 -22.28
CA LYS A 94 -1.02 1.80 -22.67
C LYS A 94 -0.97 0.82 -21.50
N MET A 95 -0.36 -0.36 -21.70
CA MET A 95 -0.21 -1.37 -20.67
C MET A 95 0.49 -0.84 -19.39
N GLY A 96 1.45 0.07 -19.53
CA GLY A 96 2.16 0.62 -18.39
C GLY A 96 1.21 1.25 -17.36
N THR A 97 0.27 2.09 -17.81
CA THR A 97 -0.70 2.76 -16.93
C THR A 97 -2.08 2.06 -16.90
N GLY A 98 -2.16 0.79 -17.34
CA GLY A 98 -3.43 0.04 -17.38
C GLY A 98 -4.47 0.63 -18.33
N TYR A 99 -4.03 1.23 -19.45
CA TYR A 99 -4.90 1.87 -20.45
C TYR A 99 -5.74 3.04 -19.95
N THR A 100 -5.38 3.66 -18.83
CA THR A 100 -6.09 4.84 -18.29
C THR A 100 -5.62 6.14 -18.92
N ILE A 101 -6.43 7.21 -18.78
CA ILE A 101 -6.21 8.50 -19.42
C ILE A 101 -5.89 9.57 -18.37
N GLY A 102 -4.72 10.21 -18.51
CA GLY A 102 -4.33 11.41 -17.78
C GLY A 102 -4.94 12.70 -18.34
N GLY A 103 -4.09 13.67 -18.63
CA GLY A 103 -4.45 14.97 -19.21
C GLY A 103 -4.33 16.12 -18.22
N THR A 104 -4.94 17.25 -18.55
CA THR A 104 -4.96 18.46 -17.71
C THR A 104 -6.33 18.67 -17.09
N ALA A 105 -6.32 19.07 -15.82
CA ALA A 105 -7.55 19.43 -15.11
C ALA A 105 -7.32 20.59 -14.15
N TRP A 106 -8.42 21.21 -13.73
CA TRP A 106 -8.44 22.27 -12.75
C TRP A 106 -9.30 21.92 -11.55
N TYR A 107 -8.79 22.33 -10.38
CA TYR A 107 -9.52 22.35 -9.12
C TYR A 107 -9.62 23.77 -8.62
N ARG A 108 -10.78 24.18 -8.11
CA ARG A 108 -10.98 25.50 -7.51
C ARG A 108 -11.79 25.38 -6.22
N LYS A 109 -11.43 26.20 -5.24
CA LYS A 109 -12.16 26.25 -3.98
C LYS A 109 -12.23 27.67 -3.45
N THR A 110 -13.42 28.07 -3.02
CA THR A 110 -13.64 29.33 -2.31
C THR A 110 -13.63 29.06 -0.80
N PHE A 111 -12.91 29.87 -0.05
CA PHE A 111 -12.80 29.73 1.40
C PHE A 111 -12.66 31.11 2.09
N THR A 112 -12.83 31.12 3.40
CA THR A 112 -12.65 32.32 4.23
C THR A 112 -11.73 32.02 5.40
N ILE A 113 -10.96 33.01 5.84
CA ILE A 113 -10.21 32.97 7.10
C ILE A 113 -11.03 33.72 8.14
N ASP A 114 -11.19 33.12 9.31
CA ASP A 114 -11.97 33.75 10.39
C ASP A 114 -11.35 35.11 10.81
N LYS A 115 -12.19 36.05 11.18
CA LYS A 115 -11.76 37.37 11.68
C LYS A 115 -10.91 37.29 12.96
N ALA A 116 -11.10 36.21 13.72
CA ALA A 116 -10.28 35.90 14.90
C ALA A 116 -8.85 35.49 14.54
N ASP A 117 -8.63 35.03 13.33
CA ASP A 117 -7.31 34.60 12.83
C ASP A 117 -6.53 35.73 12.14
N LYS A 118 -6.96 36.96 12.33
CA LYS A 118 -6.23 38.17 11.88
C LYS A 118 -4.79 38.11 12.43
N ASN A 119 -3.81 38.36 11.55
CA ASN A 119 -2.36 38.30 11.84
C ASN A 119 -1.79 36.93 12.12
N LYS A 120 -2.52 35.83 11.89
CA LYS A 120 -1.96 34.50 11.89
C LYS A 120 -1.29 34.19 10.53
N ILE A 121 -0.41 33.22 10.56
CA ILE A 121 0.22 32.62 9.36
C ILE A 121 -0.66 31.48 8.90
N VAL A 122 -0.86 31.38 7.59
CA VAL A 122 -1.70 30.36 6.97
C VAL A 122 -0.90 29.58 5.94
N TYR A 123 -0.76 28.28 6.17
CA TYR A 123 -0.15 27.35 5.23
C TYR A 123 -1.22 26.52 4.55
N LEU A 124 -1.11 26.39 3.23
CA LEU A 124 -1.86 25.42 2.42
C LEU A 124 -0.94 24.27 2.09
N GLN A 125 -1.29 23.05 2.52
CA GLN A 125 -0.53 21.82 2.30
C GLN A 125 -1.28 20.86 1.42
N PHE A 126 -0.55 20.15 0.57
CA PHE A 126 -0.99 19.03 -0.27
C PHE A 126 -0.15 17.80 0.06
N ASP A 127 -0.78 16.67 0.36
CA ASP A 127 -0.06 15.42 0.64
C ASP A 127 0.35 14.68 -0.64
N GLY A 128 -0.26 15.01 -1.78
CA GLY A 128 0.13 14.52 -3.10
C GLY A 128 -0.82 14.99 -4.20
N VAL A 129 -0.23 15.44 -5.31
CA VAL A 129 -0.95 15.91 -6.51
C VAL A 129 -0.25 15.33 -7.75
N TYR A 130 -0.87 14.40 -8.44
CA TYR A 130 -0.26 13.78 -9.60
C TYR A 130 -0.78 14.39 -10.90
N MET A 131 0.08 15.13 -11.63
CA MET A 131 1.41 15.65 -11.33
C MET A 131 1.59 17.06 -11.89
N ASN A 132 2.80 17.61 -11.70
CA ASN A 132 3.21 18.91 -12.27
C ASN A 132 2.14 19.99 -12.06
N SER A 133 1.81 20.20 -10.77
CA SER A 133 0.75 21.08 -10.35
C SER A 133 1.21 22.52 -10.18
N ASP A 134 0.42 23.46 -10.69
CA ASP A 134 0.55 24.87 -10.41
C ASP A 134 -0.57 25.32 -9.46
N VAL A 135 -0.23 26.19 -8.52
CA VAL A 135 -1.15 26.68 -7.49
C VAL A 135 -1.25 28.19 -7.50
N TRP A 136 -2.48 28.71 -7.46
CA TRP A 136 -2.77 30.15 -7.34
C TRP A 136 -3.67 30.40 -6.13
N VAL A 137 -3.43 31.54 -5.50
CA VAL A 137 -4.32 32.10 -4.48
C VAL A 137 -4.71 33.51 -4.92
N ASN A 138 -6.02 33.77 -4.99
CA ASN A 138 -6.58 35.05 -5.42
C ASN A 138 -5.98 35.56 -6.77
N GLY A 139 -5.74 34.63 -7.70
CA GLY A 139 -5.16 34.88 -9.02
C GLY A 139 -3.65 35.10 -9.04
N LYS A 140 -2.97 35.02 -7.91
CA LYS A 140 -1.51 35.08 -7.82
C LYS A 140 -0.93 33.68 -7.84
N HIS A 141 -0.04 33.41 -8.78
CA HIS A 141 0.73 32.15 -8.83
C HIS A 141 1.66 32.07 -7.62
N ILE A 142 1.53 31.01 -6.82
CA ILE A 142 2.31 30.86 -5.58
C ILE A 142 3.38 29.77 -5.68
N GLY A 143 3.27 28.86 -6.65
CA GLY A 143 4.29 27.86 -6.91
C GLY A 143 3.87 26.74 -7.83
N ASN A 144 4.88 25.99 -8.28
CA ASN A 144 4.75 24.76 -9.06
C ASN A 144 5.38 23.61 -8.30
N HIS A 145 4.74 22.45 -8.32
CA HIS A 145 5.28 21.21 -7.75
C HIS A 145 5.19 20.09 -8.78
N PRO A 146 6.33 19.61 -9.33
CA PRO A 146 6.32 18.65 -10.43
C PRO A 146 6.19 17.19 -10.01
N TYR A 147 6.73 16.78 -8.83
CA TYR A 147 6.74 15.37 -8.41
C TYR A 147 5.42 14.98 -7.76
N GLY A 148 4.71 14.05 -8.38
CA GLY A 148 3.33 13.73 -7.98
C GLY A 148 3.18 13.04 -6.63
N TYR A 149 4.25 12.49 -6.04
CA TYR A 149 4.17 11.61 -4.88
C TYR A 149 4.61 12.24 -3.56
N THR A 150 5.24 13.42 -3.59
CA THR A 150 5.71 14.10 -2.38
C THR A 150 4.72 15.13 -1.86
N SER A 151 4.70 15.31 -0.54
CA SER A 151 3.94 16.39 0.10
C SER A 151 4.65 17.71 -0.05
N PHE A 152 3.88 18.79 -0.19
CA PHE A 152 4.39 20.15 -0.28
C PHE A 152 3.42 21.13 0.36
N TYR A 153 3.91 22.32 0.71
CA TYR A 153 3.09 23.39 1.27
C TYR A 153 3.56 24.77 0.86
N TYR A 154 2.65 25.73 0.95
CA TYR A 154 2.92 27.14 0.67
C TYR A 154 2.44 28.01 1.83
N ASP A 155 3.22 29.02 2.22
CA ASP A 155 2.73 30.14 3.03
C ASP A 155 1.85 31.03 2.13
N ILE A 156 0.54 30.95 2.34
CA ILE A 156 -0.43 31.71 1.56
C ILE A 156 -0.80 33.03 2.19
N THR A 157 -0.29 33.35 3.40
CA THR A 157 -0.61 34.57 4.16
C THR A 157 -0.50 35.86 3.34
N PRO A 158 0.58 36.07 2.54
CA PRO A 158 0.75 37.31 1.76
C PRO A 158 -0.26 37.48 0.61
N PHE A 159 -0.96 36.40 0.26
CA PHE A 159 -1.88 36.36 -0.89
C PHE A 159 -3.36 36.40 -0.48
N LEU A 160 -3.65 36.35 0.83
CA LEU A 160 -5.01 36.34 1.36
C LEU A 160 -5.65 37.73 1.34
N ASN A 161 -6.95 37.76 1.11
CA ASN A 161 -7.80 38.93 1.35
C ASN A 161 -7.97 39.19 2.86
N HIS A 162 -8.63 40.27 3.23
CA HIS A 162 -8.86 40.57 4.65
C HIS A 162 -9.65 39.42 5.32
N PRO A 163 -9.36 39.12 6.61
CA PRO A 163 -10.10 38.10 7.35
C PRO A 163 -11.62 38.36 7.34
N GLY A 164 -12.38 37.36 6.97
CA GLY A 164 -13.81 37.43 6.72
C GLY A 164 -14.20 37.61 5.26
N ASP A 165 -13.28 38.02 4.39
CA ASP A 165 -13.51 38.11 2.96
C ASP A 165 -13.22 36.73 2.28
N GLN A 166 -13.83 36.54 1.12
CA GLN A 166 -13.64 35.33 0.33
C GLN A 166 -12.24 35.31 -0.30
N ASN A 167 -11.62 34.14 -0.25
CA ASN A 167 -10.41 33.79 -0.99
C ASN A 167 -10.71 32.66 -1.96
N ILE A 168 -9.93 32.57 -3.01
CA ILE A 168 -10.01 31.51 -3.99
C ILE A 168 -8.65 30.87 -4.15
N VAL A 169 -8.58 29.55 -4.01
CA VAL A 169 -7.45 28.75 -4.45
C VAL A 169 -7.80 28.08 -5.77
N ALA A 170 -6.88 28.07 -6.72
CA ALA A 170 -6.97 27.34 -7.98
C ALA A 170 -5.73 26.46 -8.12
N VAL A 171 -5.93 25.22 -8.58
CA VAL A 171 -4.86 24.24 -8.80
C VAL A 171 -5.04 23.67 -10.21
N GLN A 172 -4.02 23.83 -11.05
CA GLN A 172 -3.92 23.14 -12.34
C GLN A 172 -3.07 21.90 -12.15
N VAL A 173 -3.55 20.76 -12.62
CA VAL A 173 -2.84 19.47 -12.55
C VAL A 173 -2.61 18.97 -13.96
N LYS A 174 -1.38 18.58 -14.30
CA LYS A 174 -0.96 18.21 -15.65
C LYS A 174 -0.32 16.83 -15.66
N ASN A 175 -1.15 15.78 -15.74
CA ASN A 175 -0.68 14.42 -15.99
C ASN A 175 -0.65 14.16 -17.51
N GLU A 176 0.35 14.67 -18.16
CA GLU A 176 0.52 14.64 -19.63
C GLU A 176 1.75 13.81 -20.02
N GLY A 177 1.73 13.25 -21.22
CA GLY A 177 2.83 12.44 -21.75
C GLY A 177 2.88 11.01 -21.17
N LYS A 178 3.95 10.29 -21.49
CA LYS A 178 4.22 8.96 -20.97
C LYS A 178 5.16 9.08 -19.76
N ASN A 179 4.62 9.42 -18.59
CA ASN A 179 5.41 9.77 -17.41
C ASN A 179 5.47 8.69 -16.31
N SER A 180 4.79 7.56 -16.49
CA SER A 180 4.78 6.45 -15.55
C SER A 180 4.76 5.11 -16.29
N ARG A 181 5.26 4.04 -15.63
CA ARG A 181 5.19 2.64 -16.10
C ARG A 181 4.19 1.80 -15.30
N TRP A 182 3.56 2.38 -14.27
CA TRP A 182 2.42 1.82 -13.54
C TRP A 182 1.29 2.84 -13.50
N TYR A 183 0.14 2.47 -12.98
CA TYR A 183 -0.97 3.37 -12.77
C TYR A 183 -0.60 4.47 -11.76
N SER A 184 -0.56 5.68 -12.22
CA SER A 184 -0.23 6.82 -11.36
C SER A 184 -1.47 7.48 -10.74
N GLY A 185 -2.64 7.29 -11.35
CA GLY A 185 -3.80 8.12 -11.13
C GLY A 185 -3.59 9.55 -11.62
N SER A 186 -4.56 10.42 -11.37
CA SER A 186 -4.47 11.83 -11.75
C SER A 186 -5.31 12.70 -10.83
N GLY A 187 -4.73 13.80 -10.34
CA GLY A 187 -5.49 14.76 -9.54
C GLY A 187 -4.88 15.08 -8.19
N ILE A 188 -5.66 15.73 -7.35
CA ILE A 188 -5.36 15.88 -5.92
C ILE A 188 -5.80 14.58 -5.25
N TYR A 189 -4.95 13.57 -5.34
CA TYR A 189 -5.30 12.19 -4.98
C TYR A 189 -5.00 11.82 -3.53
N ARG A 190 -4.36 12.73 -2.78
CA ARG A 190 -4.16 12.69 -1.32
C ARG A 190 -4.84 13.88 -0.67
N HIS A 191 -4.76 13.97 0.67
CA HIS A 191 -5.41 15.03 1.41
C HIS A 191 -4.83 16.42 1.19
N THR A 192 -5.64 17.42 1.48
CA THR A 192 -5.26 18.82 1.57
C THR A 192 -5.56 19.38 2.96
N TRP A 193 -4.69 20.26 3.45
CA TRP A 193 -4.76 20.79 4.79
C TRP A 193 -4.58 22.30 4.80
N LEU A 194 -5.29 22.96 5.71
CA LEU A 194 -5.07 24.35 6.03
C LEU A 194 -4.56 24.45 7.46
N THR A 195 -3.32 24.95 7.63
CA THR A 195 -2.68 25.16 8.93
C THR A 195 -2.68 26.64 9.27
N ILE A 196 -3.32 27.03 10.40
CA ILE A 196 -3.48 28.42 10.83
C ILE A 196 -2.82 28.58 12.19
N VAL A 197 -1.71 29.33 12.24
CA VAL A 197 -0.84 29.43 13.41
C VAL A 197 -0.48 30.89 13.73
N ASN A 198 -0.08 31.15 14.98
CA ASN A 198 0.48 32.45 15.35
C ASN A 198 1.86 32.67 14.68
N PRO A 199 2.37 33.93 14.61
CA PRO A 199 3.67 34.21 14.03
C PRO A 199 4.84 33.41 14.63
N VAL A 200 4.75 33.03 15.92
CA VAL A 200 5.71 32.16 16.58
C VAL A 200 5.06 30.78 16.77
N HIS A 201 5.55 29.78 16.05
CA HIS A 201 4.94 28.45 16.00
C HIS A 201 5.97 27.37 15.68
N VAL A 202 5.62 26.11 15.92
CA VAL A 202 6.40 24.97 15.43
C VAL A 202 6.29 24.89 13.91
N SER A 203 7.42 24.83 13.22
CA SER A 203 7.48 24.75 11.75
C SER A 203 6.70 23.54 11.23
N VAL A 204 6.26 23.60 9.97
CA VAL A 204 5.69 22.42 9.30
C VAL A 204 6.74 21.30 9.33
N TRP A 205 6.34 20.09 9.78
CA TRP A 205 7.23 18.94 10.02
C TRP A 205 8.43 19.26 10.94
N GLY A 206 8.29 20.26 11.82
CA GLY A 206 9.38 20.80 12.61
C GLY A 206 9.73 20.01 13.88
N THR A 207 9.02 18.93 14.19
CA THR A 207 9.35 18.04 15.31
C THR A 207 10.12 16.83 14.85
N TYR A 208 11.20 16.50 15.54
CA TYR A 208 11.96 15.27 15.31
C TYR A 208 12.23 14.58 16.65
N ILE A 209 11.76 13.34 16.76
CA ILE A 209 11.83 12.54 17.99
C ILE A 209 12.69 11.30 17.73
N THR A 210 13.72 11.12 18.54
CA THR A 210 14.57 9.92 18.48
C THR A 210 14.65 9.24 19.83
N THR A 211 14.98 7.96 19.79
CA THR A 211 15.13 7.10 20.98
C THR A 211 16.55 6.52 21.02
N PRO A 212 17.58 7.36 21.36
CA PRO A 212 18.98 6.96 21.23
C PRO A 212 19.40 5.81 22.15
N GLU A 213 18.75 5.67 23.28
CA GLU A 213 18.99 4.56 24.21
C GLU A 213 17.64 3.97 24.62
N VAL A 214 17.47 2.67 24.37
CA VAL A 214 16.22 1.95 24.64
C VAL A 214 16.51 0.64 25.34
N SER A 215 15.79 0.40 26.45
CA SER A 215 15.71 -0.87 27.14
C SER A 215 14.30 -1.06 27.73
N GLU A 216 13.99 -2.24 28.21
CA GLU A 216 12.72 -2.50 28.92
C GLU A 216 12.59 -1.68 30.23
N LYS A 217 13.70 -1.23 30.81
CA LYS A 217 13.70 -0.49 32.09
C LYS A 217 13.59 1.01 31.88
N ASN A 218 14.22 1.54 30.83
CA ASN A 218 14.19 2.96 30.53
C ASN A 218 14.48 3.23 29.06
N ALA A 219 13.99 4.36 28.56
CA ALA A 219 14.33 4.89 27.27
C ALA A 219 14.66 6.39 27.39
N LYS A 220 15.74 6.81 26.75
CA LYS A 220 16.05 8.22 26.54
C LYS A 220 15.34 8.70 25.27
N ILE A 221 14.65 9.82 25.37
CA ILE A 221 13.94 10.46 24.26
C ILE A 221 14.63 11.81 24.01
N GLU A 222 15.12 11.99 22.80
CA GLU A 222 15.60 13.29 22.32
C GLU A 222 14.54 13.89 21.42
N ILE A 223 14.14 15.13 21.67
CA ILE A 223 13.15 15.87 20.89
C ILE A 223 13.80 17.15 20.40
N VAL A 224 13.86 17.31 19.08
CA VAL A 224 14.27 18.53 18.42
C VAL A 224 13.02 19.21 17.88
N THR A 225 12.73 20.42 18.39
CA THR A 225 11.60 21.25 17.95
C THR A 225 12.14 22.44 17.17
N ASN A 226 11.81 22.51 15.88
CA ASN A 226 12.11 23.68 15.05
C ASN A 226 10.96 24.69 15.20
N VAL A 227 11.27 25.88 15.76
CA VAL A 227 10.30 26.95 15.99
C VAL A 227 10.58 28.10 15.06
N THR A 228 9.56 28.53 14.32
CA THR A 228 9.60 29.66 13.39
C THR A 228 9.05 30.91 14.07
N ASN A 229 9.72 32.07 13.85
CA ASN A 229 9.24 33.40 14.20
C ASN A 229 9.07 34.24 12.93
N SER A 230 7.85 34.28 12.39
CA SER A 230 7.47 35.14 11.25
C SER A 230 7.25 36.60 11.63
N GLY A 231 7.49 36.97 12.90
CA GLY A 231 7.39 38.35 13.42
C GLY A 231 8.59 39.19 13.01
N LYS A 232 8.51 40.49 13.37
CA LYS A 232 9.53 41.50 13.03
C LYS A 232 10.58 41.71 14.13
N GLU A 233 10.39 41.08 15.29
CA GLU A 233 11.28 41.22 16.45
C GLU A 233 11.70 39.86 16.96
N GLU A 234 12.91 39.79 17.49
CA GLU A 234 13.37 38.64 18.23
C GLU A 234 12.42 38.34 19.41
N THR A 235 12.00 37.09 19.55
CA THR A 235 10.95 36.74 20.51
C THR A 235 11.44 35.63 21.46
N PRO A 236 11.50 35.93 22.79
CA PRO A 236 11.71 34.90 23.79
C PRO A 236 10.53 33.92 23.84
N VAL A 237 10.86 32.63 23.90
CA VAL A 237 9.89 31.53 23.94
C VAL A 237 10.22 30.54 25.04
N THR A 238 9.19 29.93 25.60
CA THR A 238 9.32 28.74 26.45
C THR A 238 8.67 27.59 25.74
N ILE A 239 9.41 26.47 25.56
CA ILE A 239 8.92 25.24 24.95
C ILE A 239 8.67 24.22 26.05
N GLN A 240 7.42 23.80 26.17
CA GLN A 240 7.02 22.73 27.08
C GLN A 240 6.64 21.48 26.27
N ILE A 241 7.17 20.31 26.64
CA ILE A 241 6.80 19.04 26.04
C ILE A 241 6.28 18.10 27.12
N GLN A 242 5.13 17.51 26.87
CA GLN A 242 4.55 16.44 27.66
C GLN A 242 4.49 15.17 26.81
N LEU A 243 5.05 14.08 27.32
CA LEU A 243 4.92 12.76 26.70
C LEU A 243 3.72 12.05 27.32
N LEU A 244 2.84 11.56 26.44
CA LEU A 244 1.65 10.80 26.83
C LEU A 244 1.81 9.35 26.29
N ASP A 245 1.46 8.39 27.13
CA ASP A 245 1.32 6.99 26.68
C ASP A 245 -0.02 6.77 25.94
N SER A 246 -0.25 5.55 25.48
CA SER A 246 -1.48 5.17 24.75
C SER A 246 -2.78 5.36 25.54
N SER A 247 -2.70 5.43 26.88
CA SER A 247 -3.84 5.72 27.76
C SER A 247 -4.10 7.23 27.95
N GLY A 248 -3.20 8.09 27.42
CA GLY A 248 -3.22 9.53 27.62
C GLY A 248 -2.59 9.99 28.95
N LYS A 249 -1.91 9.11 29.67
CA LYS A 249 -1.20 9.44 30.91
C LYS A 249 0.12 10.12 30.59
N ILE A 250 0.44 11.22 31.27
CA ILE A 250 1.74 11.88 31.17
C ILE A 250 2.81 11.00 31.82
N VAL A 251 3.81 10.61 31.01
CA VAL A 251 4.95 9.78 31.43
C VAL A 251 6.26 10.55 31.50
N GLY A 252 6.29 11.80 31.03
CA GLY A 252 7.44 12.68 31.10
C GLY A 252 7.09 14.11 30.75
N THR A 253 7.84 15.07 31.30
CA THR A 253 7.66 16.49 30.97
C THR A 253 9.01 17.19 30.97
N THR A 254 9.25 18.08 30.02
CA THR A 254 10.43 18.95 29.98
C THR A 254 10.05 20.37 29.58
N THR A 255 10.88 21.32 29.95
CA THR A 255 10.68 22.72 29.60
C THR A 255 12.04 23.38 29.32
N SER A 256 12.11 24.19 28.28
CA SER A 256 13.30 24.95 27.89
C SER A 256 12.92 26.37 27.46
N ASP A 257 13.76 27.31 27.82
CA ASP A 257 13.66 28.69 27.33
C ASP A 257 14.65 28.90 26.17
N SER A 258 14.23 29.68 25.19
CA SER A 258 15.03 30.07 24.04
C SER A 258 14.62 31.44 23.52
N SER A 259 15.30 31.96 22.51
CA SER A 259 14.93 33.18 21.79
C SER A 259 15.02 32.93 20.28
N ILE A 260 13.96 33.28 19.54
CA ILE A 260 13.90 33.04 18.10
C ILE A 260 14.07 34.38 17.37
N PRO A 261 15.13 34.53 16.52
CA PRO A 261 15.35 35.76 15.79
C PRO A 261 14.19 36.09 14.84
N ALA A 262 13.94 37.37 14.57
CA ALA A 262 12.92 37.86 13.68
C ALA A 262 13.09 37.28 12.25
N GLY A 263 12.01 36.80 11.65
CA GLY A 263 11.98 36.20 10.29
C GLY A 263 12.80 34.92 10.14
N ASN A 264 13.18 34.24 11.23
CA ASN A 264 14.01 33.05 11.22
C ASN A 264 13.37 31.90 12.01
N SER A 265 14.00 30.75 11.96
CA SER A 265 13.68 29.56 12.76
C SER A 265 14.88 29.16 13.61
N ALA A 266 14.62 28.48 14.73
CA ALA A 266 15.67 27.88 15.56
C ALA A 266 15.26 26.48 16.02
N GLU A 267 16.22 25.59 16.13
CA GLU A 267 16.05 24.24 16.68
C GLU A 267 16.30 24.25 18.18
N ILE A 268 15.36 23.77 18.95
CA ILE A 268 15.44 23.63 20.40
C ILE A 268 15.47 22.14 20.72
N LYS A 269 16.55 21.70 21.35
CA LYS A 269 16.79 20.31 21.69
C LYS A 269 16.44 20.07 23.17
N GLN A 270 15.63 19.07 23.44
CA GLN A 270 15.19 18.69 24.76
C GLN A 270 15.31 17.18 24.97
N TYR A 271 15.50 16.79 26.22
CA TYR A 271 15.69 15.37 26.59
C TYR A 271 14.68 14.99 27.67
N LEU A 272 14.23 13.74 27.57
CA LEU A 272 13.33 13.13 28.53
C LEU A 272 13.77 11.66 28.76
N GLU A 273 13.41 11.12 29.90
CA GLU A 273 13.55 9.70 30.21
C GLU A 273 12.17 9.12 30.51
N VAL A 274 11.88 7.99 29.89
CA VAL A 274 10.65 7.21 30.16
C VAL A 274 11.06 5.93 30.89
N ILE A 275 10.53 5.77 32.10
CA ILE A 275 10.81 4.59 32.95
C ILE A 275 9.81 3.49 32.64
N ASN A 276 10.30 2.25 32.46
CA ASN A 276 9.51 1.08 32.04
C ASN A 276 8.66 1.37 30.79
N PRO A 277 9.30 1.78 29.66
CA PRO A 277 8.57 2.10 28.45
C PRO A 277 7.89 0.86 27.87
N VAL A 278 6.71 1.04 27.30
CA VAL A 278 6.08 0.01 26.45
C VAL A 278 6.63 0.21 25.04
N LEU A 279 7.45 -0.74 24.58
CA LEU A 279 8.14 -0.61 23.30
C LEU A 279 7.20 -0.85 22.14
N TRP A 280 7.44 -0.15 21.03
CA TRP A 280 6.79 -0.43 19.75
C TRP A 280 7.43 -1.63 19.08
N SER A 281 6.62 -2.56 18.60
CA SER A 281 7.07 -3.70 17.78
C SER A 281 5.98 -4.12 16.79
N VAL A 282 6.30 -5.03 15.88
CA VAL A 282 5.36 -5.62 14.91
C VAL A 282 4.16 -6.29 15.57
N ASP A 283 4.36 -6.96 16.71
CA ASP A 283 3.32 -7.67 17.45
C ASP A 283 2.67 -6.83 18.55
N SER A 284 3.33 -5.74 18.96
CA SER A 284 2.87 -4.85 20.01
C SER A 284 3.14 -3.38 19.63
N PRO A 285 2.32 -2.81 18.72
CA PRO A 285 2.59 -1.50 18.11
C PRO A 285 2.15 -0.34 19.03
N ASN A 286 2.84 -0.19 20.17
CA ASN A 286 2.52 0.83 21.15
C ASN A 286 3.03 2.20 20.73
N LEU A 287 2.15 3.19 20.71
CA LEU A 287 2.44 4.56 20.31
C LEU A 287 2.36 5.52 21.50
N TYR A 288 3.22 6.50 21.46
CA TYR A 288 3.26 7.65 22.36
C TYR A 288 2.92 8.92 21.60
N GLN A 289 2.56 9.96 22.35
CA GLN A 289 2.32 11.30 21.82
C GLN A 289 3.17 12.31 22.55
N ALA A 290 3.89 13.15 21.80
CA ALA A 290 4.55 14.31 22.33
C ALA A 290 3.66 15.55 22.10
N LEU A 291 3.16 16.14 23.16
CA LEU A 291 2.42 17.40 23.13
C LEU A 291 3.41 18.55 23.34
N THR A 292 3.71 19.27 22.28
CA THR A 292 4.63 20.42 22.28
C THR A 292 3.82 21.71 22.40
N THR A 293 4.08 22.51 23.42
CA THR A 293 3.46 23.84 23.63
C THR A 293 4.51 24.92 23.54
N VAL A 294 4.31 25.88 22.66
CA VAL A 294 5.14 27.08 22.51
C VAL A 294 4.48 28.23 23.26
N LEU A 295 5.17 28.81 24.26
CA LEU A 295 4.71 29.94 25.02
C LEU A 295 5.49 31.20 24.64
N VAL A 296 4.76 32.30 24.38
CA VAL A 296 5.31 33.64 24.21
C VAL A 296 4.73 34.52 25.31
N LYS A 297 5.58 35.16 26.13
CA LYS A 297 5.13 35.95 27.28
C LYS A 297 4.14 35.17 28.18
N LYS A 298 4.42 33.89 28.42
CA LYS A 298 3.59 32.95 29.21
C LYS A 298 2.19 32.66 28.64
N LYS A 299 1.91 33.04 27.39
CA LYS A 299 0.67 32.68 26.67
C LYS A 299 0.96 31.67 25.63
N VAL A 300 0.06 30.70 25.41
CA VAL A 300 0.18 29.71 24.36
C VAL A 300 0.17 30.40 23.01
N SER A 301 1.26 30.26 22.28
CA SER A 301 1.41 30.69 20.89
C SER A 301 1.09 29.57 19.93
N ASP A 302 1.55 28.36 20.21
CA ASP A 302 1.27 27.17 19.40
C ASP A 302 1.17 25.94 20.28
N ASN A 303 0.44 24.93 19.76
CA ASN A 303 0.29 23.65 20.41
C ASN A 303 0.23 22.58 19.32
N PHE A 304 1.13 21.61 19.38
CA PHE A 304 1.27 20.60 18.35
C PHE A 304 1.51 19.21 18.96
N LYS A 305 0.86 18.21 18.39
CA LYS A 305 0.95 16.83 18.79
C LYS A 305 1.72 16.01 17.75
N THR A 306 2.74 15.27 18.18
CA THR A 306 3.52 14.35 17.33
C THR A 306 3.39 12.94 17.88
N THR A 307 2.93 12.01 17.05
CA THR A 307 2.91 10.57 17.36
C THR A 307 4.27 9.97 17.11
N PHE A 308 4.72 9.05 17.95
CA PHE A 308 5.96 8.30 17.79
C PHE A 308 5.92 6.97 18.55
N GLY A 309 6.86 6.08 18.28
CA GLY A 309 7.06 4.83 19.02
C GLY A 309 8.43 4.77 19.66
N ILE A 310 8.52 4.17 20.84
CA ILE A 310 9.81 3.92 21.51
C ILE A 310 10.31 2.56 21.04
N ARG A 311 11.39 2.53 20.28
CA ARG A 311 12.02 1.33 19.75
C ARG A 311 13.51 1.52 19.47
N SER A 312 14.25 0.41 19.34
CA SER A 312 15.57 0.38 18.74
C SER A 312 15.58 -0.53 17.52
N ILE A 313 16.30 -0.15 16.47
CA ILE A 313 16.59 -0.97 15.30
C ILE A 313 18.10 -1.05 15.11
N HIS A 314 18.58 -2.21 14.66
CA HIS A 314 19.98 -2.38 14.36
C HIS A 314 20.14 -3.33 13.16
N PHE A 315 21.13 -3.03 12.33
CA PHE A 315 21.50 -3.82 11.15
C PHE A 315 22.96 -4.22 11.29
N ASP A 316 23.25 -5.50 11.17
CA ASP A 316 24.61 -6.03 11.30
C ASP A 316 24.78 -7.28 10.42
N ALA A 317 25.92 -7.41 9.72
CA ALA A 317 26.15 -8.52 8.81
C ALA A 317 26.27 -9.90 9.49
N ARG A 318 26.50 -9.95 10.80
CA ARG A 318 26.66 -11.20 11.57
C ARG A 318 25.39 -11.61 12.29
N SER A 319 24.58 -10.63 12.73
CA SER A 319 23.38 -10.86 13.53
C SER A 319 22.07 -10.50 12.80
N GLY A 320 22.16 -9.97 11.59
CA GLY A 320 21.01 -9.61 10.79
C GLY A 320 20.33 -8.32 11.24
N PHE A 321 19.01 -8.24 11.06
CA PHE A 321 18.16 -7.18 11.55
C PHE A 321 17.64 -7.50 12.94
N THR A 322 17.67 -6.52 13.83
CA THR A 322 17.07 -6.64 15.16
C THR A 322 16.13 -5.47 15.45
N LEU A 323 15.00 -5.78 16.07
CA LEU A 323 14.03 -4.84 16.62
C LEU A 323 14.00 -5.03 18.14
N ASN A 324 14.32 -3.97 18.90
CA ASN A 324 14.41 -4.01 20.36
C ASN A 324 15.35 -5.10 20.87
N GLY A 325 16.45 -5.34 20.14
CA GLY A 325 17.43 -6.39 20.46
C GLY A 325 17.03 -7.81 20.09
N ASN A 326 15.82 -8.04 19.57
CA ASN A 326 15.37 -9.35 19.10
C ASN A 326 15.62 -9.49 17.61
N SER A 327 16.25 -10.61 17.21
CA SER A 327 16.47 -10.93 15.80
C SER A 327 15.14 -11.20 15.08
N MET A 328 15.03 -10.74 13.85
CA MET A 328 13.82 -10.85 13.04
C MET A 328 14.19 -10.84 11.55
N GLU A 329 13.62 -11.78 10.80
CA GLU A 329 13.67 -11.76 9.34
C GLU A 329 12.50 -10.93 8.77
N LEU A 330 12.79 -10.14 7.72
CA LEU A 330 11.77 -9.35 7.06
C LEU A 330 11.02 -10.23 6.04
N LYS A 331 9.78 -10.58 6.38
CA LYS A 331 8.79 -11.19 5.50
C LYS A 331 8.12 -10.06 4.74
N GLY A 332 8.71 -9.66 3.63
CA GLY A 332 8.39 -8.42 2.95
C GLY A 332 7.57 -8.59 1.68
N GLY A 333 6.84 -7.55 1.34
CA GLY A 333 6.17 -7.42 0.06
C GLY A 333 6.26 -6.00 -0.51
N CYS A 334 6.47 -5.90 -1.83
CA CYS A 334 6.36 -4.65 -2.56
C CYS A 334 4.90 -4.40 -2.93
N PHE A 335 4.47 -3.14 -2.93
CA PHE A 335 3.15 -2.77 -3.42
C PHE A 335 3.12 -1.35 -3.98
N HIS A 336 2.20 -1.10 -4.90
CA HIS A 336 1.94 0.22 -5.45
C HIS A 336 0.89 0.99 -4.64
N HIS A 337 0.82 2.30 -4.87
CA HIS A 337 0.00 3.23 -4.07
C HIS A 337 -1.49 3.19 -4.39
N ASP A 338 -1.91 2.57 -5.50
CA ASP A 338 -3.34 2.53 -5.86
C ASP A 338 -4.18 1.68 -4.88
N ASN A 339 -5.47 1.93 -4.89
CA ASN A 339 -6.49 1.29 -4.07
C ASN A 339 -7.49 0.49 -4.93
N GLY A 340 -7.01 -0.11 -6.03
CA GLY A 340 -7.82 -0.90 -6.94
C GLY A 340 -9.00 -0.11 -7.52
N PRO A 341 -10.26 -0.49 -7.22
CA PRO A 341 -11.45 0.17 -7.75
C PRO A 341 -11.59 1.67 -7.41
N LEU A 342 -10.84 2.15 -6.43
CA LEU A 342 -10.80 3.57 -6.04
C LEU A 342 -9.69 4.36 -6.76
N GLY A 343 -8.93 3.70 -7.64
CA GLY A 343 -7.76 4.30 -8.27
C GLY A 343 -6.70 4.67 -7.26
N SER A 344 -6.04 5.81 -7.46
CA SER A 344 -5.03 6.33 -6.54
C SER A 344 -5.60 7.12 -5.36
N ALA A 345 -6.92 7.33 -5.28
CA ALA A 345 -7.52 8.10 -4.20
C ALA A 345 -7.19 7.51 -2.83
N ALA A 346 -6.30 8.20 -2.08
CA ALA A 346 -5.76 7.75 -0.81
C ALA A 346 -6.74 8.09 0.33
N ILE A 347 -7.86 7.38 0.35
CA ILE A 347 -8.85 7.45 1.43
C ILE A 347 -8.29 6.68 2.62
N ASP A 348 -8.30 7.26 3.82
CA ASP A 348 -7.65 6.70 5.03
C ASP A 348 -7.97 5.23 5.26
N ARG A 349 -9.24 4.86 5.17
CA ARG A 349 -9.66 3.47 5.36
C ARG A 349 -9.16 2.54 4.25
N ALA A 350 -9.00 3.02 3.03
CA ALA A 350 -8.46 2.20 1.93
C ALA A 350 -6.97 1.92 2.17
N GLU A 351 -6.22 2.91 2.62
CA GLU A 351 -4.80 2.77 3.00
C GLU A 351 -4.62 1.79 4.17
N GLU A 352 -5.45 1.91 5.20
CA GLU A 352 -5.45 1.01 6.36
C GLU A 352 -5.78 -0.43 5.96
N ARG A 353 -6.81 -0.64 5.13
CA ARG A 353 -7.23 -1.98 4.68
C ARG A 353 -6.11 -2.72 3.96
N LYS A 354 -5.29 -2.04 3.15
CA LYS A 354 -4.11 -2.67 2.52
C LYS A 354 -3.20 -3.28 3.57
N ILE A 355 -2.90 -2.53 4.63
CA ILE A 355 -2.02 -3.02 5.70
C ILE A 355 -2.67 -4.17 6.48
N GLU A 356 -3.98 -4.12 6.75
CA GLU A 356 -4.71 -5.23 7.38
C GLU A 356 -4.62 -6.52 6.55
N LEU A 357 -4.82 -6.41 5.23
CA LEU A 357 -4.72 -7.54 4.31
C LEU A 357 -3.31 -8.13 4.29
N LEU A 358 -2.29 -7.29 4.24
CA LEU A 358 -0.88 -7.74 4.25
C LEU A 358 -0.49 -8.36 5.60
N LYS A 359 -0.93 -7.79 6.72
CA LYS A 359 -0.74 -8.41 8.05
C LYS A 359 -1.39 -9.79 8.12
N LYS A 360 -2.63 -9.92 7.63
CA LYS A 360 -3.34 -11.21 7.55
C LYS A 360 -2.62 -12.21 6.65
N ALA A 361 -1.91 -11.72 5.64
CA ALA A 361 -1.08 -12.53 4.74
C ALA A 361 0.29 -12.91 5.33
N GLY A 362 0.57 -12.62 6.61
CA GLY A 362 1.81 -12.98 7.28
C GLY A 362 3.00 -12.04 6.99
N PHE A 363 2.80 -10.98 6.21
CA PHE A 363 3.83 -9.96 6.02
C PHE A 363 4.10 -9.18 7.30
N ASN A 364 5.36 -8.92 7.59
CA ASN A 364 5.78 -8.05 8.69
C ASN A 364 6.48 -6.76 8.20
N ALA A 365 6.76 -6.68 6.90
CA ALA A 365 7.42 -5.55 6.27
C ALA A 365 6.84 -5.26 4.88
N ILE A 366 6.86 -3.98 4.48
CA ILE A 366 6.48 -3.53 3.15
C ILE A 366 7.57 -2.64 2.55
N ARG A 367 7.66 -2.65 1.23
CA ARG A 367 8.43 -1.68 0.45
C ARG A 367 7.47 -0.88 -0.42
N CYS A 368 7.48 0.43 -0.24
CA CYS A 368 6.62 1.34 -1.01
C CYS A 368 7.21 1.55 -2.40
N SER A 369 6.69 0.87 -3.40
CA SER A 369 7.22 0.84 -4.76
C SER A 369 6.51 1.83 -5.68
N HIS A 370 7.19 2.68 -6.42
CA HIS A 370 8.56 3.15 -6.24
C HIS A 370 8.44 4.64 -5.95
N ASN A 371 7.78 4.98 -4.85
CA ASN A 371 7.44 6.36 -4.48
C ASN A 371 7.05 6.43 -3.00
N PRO A 372 7.11 7.62 -2.38
CA PRO A 372 6.71 7.79 -0.99
C PRO A 372 5.22 7.47 -0.76
N PRO A 373 4.89 6.81 0.35
CA PRO A 373 3.52 6.49 0.71
C PRO A 373 2.71 7.72 1.14
N SER A 374 1.39 7.55 1.28
CA SER A 374 0.53 8.53 1.93
C SER A 374 0.81 8.58 3.45
N PRO A 375 0.57 9.72 4.12
CA PRO A 375 0.63 9.77 5.58
C PRO A 375 -0.31 8.76 6.25
N ALA A 376 -1.52 8.58 5.73
CA ALA A 376 -2.50 7.63 6.26
C ALA A 376 -2.01 6.17 6.24
N LEU A 377 -1.24 5.79 5.21
CA LEU A 377 -0.64 4.45 5.14
C LEU A 377 0.40 4.25 6.24
N LEU A 378 1.28 5.23 6.47
CA LEU A 378 2.28 5.16 7.53
C LEU A 378 1.64 5.14 8.93
N ASP A 379 0.59 5.95 9.13
CA ASP A 379 -0.21 5.91 10.37
C ASP A 379 -0.83 4.52 10.59
N ALA A 380 -1.30 3.86 9.53
CA ALA A 380 -1.79 2.48 9.60
C ALA A 380 -0.67 1.49 9.93
N CYS A 381 0.50 1.64 9.29
CA CYS A 381 1.68 0.81 9.59
C CYS A 381 2.13 0.95 11.04
N ASP A 382 2.12 2.17 11.58
CA ASP A 382 2.46 2.43 12.98
C ASP A 382 1.47 1.76 13.95
N ARG A 383 0.17 1.84 13.67
CA ARG A 383 -0.89 1.29 14.54
C ARG A 383 -1.02 -0.23 14.44
N LEU A 384 -0.76 -0.80 13.28
CA LEU A 384 -0.94 -2.22 13.01
C LEU A 384 0.38 -3.01 13.13
N GLY A 385 1.51 -2.33 13.29
CA GLY A 385 2.82 -2.97 13.44
C GLY A 385 3.34 -3.56 12.11
N MET A 386 3.50 -2.73 11.08
CA MET A 386 4.09 -3.09 9.80
C MET A 386 5.37 -2.29 9.59
N LEU A 387 6.49 -2.95 9.36
CA LEU A 387 7.76 -2.28 9.04
C LEU A 387 7.73 -1.72 7.62
N VAL A 388 8.39 -0.59 7.38
CA VAL A 388 8.33 0.13 6.11
C VAL A 388 9.72 0.47 5.59
N ILE A 389 9.96 0.17 4.31
CA ILE A 389 10.99 0.78 3.49
C ILE A 389 10.32 1.89 2.69
N ASP A 390 10.63 3.14 3.05
CA ASP A 390 10.09 4.32 2.39
C ASP A 390 10.99 4.70 1.22
N GLU A 391 10.44 4.67 0.00
CA GLU A 391 11.22 4.82 -1.22
C GLU A 391 10.96 6.15 -1.92
N TYR A 392 12.05 6.81 -2.33
CA TYR A 392 11.98 8.14 -2.94
C TYR A 392 11.52 8.11 -4.39
N ALA A 393 12.25 7.41 -5.28
CA ALA A 393 11.99 7.54 -6.72
C ALA A 393 12.46 6.32 -7.53
N ASP A 394 11.78 6.09 -8.67
CA ASP A 394 12.08 5.01 -9.63
C ASP A 394 13.16 5.41 -10.66
N MET A 395 13.49 6.67 -10.77
CA MET A 395 14.48 7.19 -11.73
C MET A 395 15.20 8.42 -11.17
N TRP A 396 16.41 8.67 -11.68
CA TRP A 396 17.16 9.88 -11.37
C TRP A 396 17.27 10.81 -12.59
N GLU A 397 18.49 11.21 -13.00
CA GLU A 397 18.68 12.17 -14.10
C GLU A 397 18.48 11.55 -15.50
N LYS A 398 18.59 10.21 -15.64
CA LYS A 398 18.26 9.51 -16.87
C LYS A 398 16.80 9.07 -16.88
N PRO A 399 16.08 9.29 -17.96
CA PRO A 399 14.72 8.81 -18.08
C PRO A 399 14.68 7.26 -18.09
N LYS A 400 13.70 6.68 -17.40
CA LYS A 400 13.47 5.22 -17.34
C LYS A 400 12.29 4.81 -18.21
N VAL A 401 11.28 5.66 -18.30
CA VAL A 401 10.05 5.42 -19.06
C VAL A 401 10.06 6.22 -20.37
N SER A 402 10.26 7.52 -20.30
CA SER A 402 10.35 8.45 -21.41
C SER A 402 10.90 9.80 -20.93
N PRO A 403 11.25 10.73 -21.85
CA PRO A 403 11.68 12.07 -21.44
C PRO A 403 10.63 12.90 -20.68
N ASP A 404 9.39 12.40 -20.55
CA ASP A 404 8.31 13.07 -19.81
C ASP A 404 8.22 12.61 -18.34
N ASP A 405 8.99 11.62 -17.92
CA ASP A 405 8.99 11.14 -16.54
C ASP A 405 9.69 12.10 -15.56
N TYR A 406 9.75 11.74 -14.29
CA TYR A 406 10.29 12.60 -13.23
C TYR A 406 11.77 12.96 -13.41
N SER A 407 12.56 12.21 -14.19
CA SER A 407 13.96 12.52 -14.47
C SER A 407 14.16 13.94 -15.02
N LYS A 408 13.15 14.48 -15.69
CA LYS A 408 13.11 15.87 -16.19
C LYS A 408 13.23 16.92 -15.09
N TYR A 409 12.80 16.61 -13.89
CA TYR A 409 12.63 17.55 -12.77
C TYR A 409 13.61 17.30 -11.62
N ILE A 410 14.08 16.07 -11.41
CA ILE A 410 14.84 15.67 -10.23
C ILE A 410 16.05 16.55 -9.98
N LYS A 411 16.79 16.93 -11.02
CA LYS A 411 18.01 17.73 -10.89
C LYS A 411 17.82 19.04 -10.11
N THR A 412 16.65 19.65 -10.25
CA THR A 412 16.32 20.93 -9.59
C THR A 412 15.50 20.75 -8.32
N ASN A 413 14.77 19.62 -8.18
CA ASN A 413 13.79 19.44 -7.11
C ASN A 413 14.18 18.40 -6.07
N TRP A 414 15.17 17.54 -6.34
CA TRP A 414 15.51 16.40 -5.46
C TRP A 414 15.62 16.75 -3.99
N LYS A 415 16.23 17.89 -3.66
CA LYS A 415 16.48 18.28 -2.27
C LYS A 415 15.18 18.61 -1.53
N ASN A 416 14.26 19.30 -2.20
CA ASN A 416 12.95 19.63 -1.64
C ASN A 416 12.10 18.38 -1.53
N ASP A 417 12.08 17.55 -2.58
CA ASP A 417 11.26 16.35 -2.63
C ASP A 417 11.74 15.30 -1.61
N LEU A 418 13.02 14.95 -1.61
CA LEU A 418 13.61 14.03 -0.63
C LEU A 418 13.51 14.59 0.80
N GLY A 419 13.75 15.89 0.96
CA GLY A 419 13.65 16.57 2.24
C GLY A 419 12.22 16.51 2.81
N SER A 420 11.20 16.72 1.98
CA SER A 420 9.81 16.66 2.41
C SER A 420 9.41 15.26 2.90
N ILE A 421 9.86 14.20 2.24
CA ILE A 421 9.62 12.82 2.65
C ILE A 421 10.19 12.58 4.05
N ILE A 422 11.49 12.84 4.22
CA ILE A 422 12.18 12.51 5.47
C ILE A 422 11.63 13.37 6.62
N LEU A 423 11.45 14.66 6.43
CA LEU A 423 10.94 15.55 7.47
C LEU A 423 9.51 15.19 7.90
N ARG A 424 8.67 14.77 6.94
CA ARG A 424 7.31 14.33 7.21
C ARG A 424 7.28 12.99 7.97
N ASP A 425 8.12 12.03 7.55
CA ASP A 425 7.94 10.63 7.91
C ASP A 425 8.90 10.12 9.00
N ARG A 426 9.95 10.88 9.36
CA ARG A 426 10.99 10.46 10.31
C ARG A 426 10.52 10.16 11.75
N ASN A 427 9.29 10.51 12.11
CA ASN A 427 8.73 10.19 13.43
C ASN A 427 7.93 8.87 13.44
N HIS A 428 7.66 8.27 12.27
CA HIS A 428 6.97 6.98 12.18
C HIS A 428 7.89 5.85 12.67
N PRO A 429 7.54 5.12 13.73
CA PRO A 429 8.34 3.99 14.20
C PRO A 429 8.36 2.82 13.21
N SER A 430 7.36 2.71 12.36
CA SER A 430 7.28 1.70 11.29
C SER A 430 8.37 1.85 10.24
N VAL A 431 8.79 3.08 9.89
CA VAL A 431 9.86 3.32 8.91
C VAL A 431 11.20 2.87 9.47
N ILE A 432 11.88 1.93 8.79
CA ILE A 432 13.17 1.37 9.20
C ILE A 432 14.31 1.69 8.25
N MET A 433 14.01 1.94 6.96
CA MET A 433 15.00 2.28 5.94
C MET A 433 14.46 3.36 5.01
N TRP A 434 15.37 4.18 4.49
CA TRP A 434 15.13 5.14 3.43
C TRP A 434 15.74 4.64 2.14
N SER A 435 14.93 4.34 1.13
CA SER A 435 15.40 3.94 -0.19
C SER A 435 15.53 5.15 -1.10
N ILE A 436 16.73 5.37 -1.64
CA ILE A 436 17.02 6.53 -2.49
C ILE A 436 16.73 6.30 -3.97
N GLY A 437 16.45 5.05 -4.37
CA GLY A 437 16.15 4.74 -5.76
C GLY A 437 15.81 3.27 -6.00
N ASN A 438 15.23 3.02 -7.17
CA ASN A 438 14.91 1.69 -7.66
C ASN A 438 15.51 1.49 -9.06
N GLU A 439 16.33 0.44 -9.22
CA GLU A 439 16.85 0.02 -10.53
C GLU A 439 17.36 1.18 -11.37
N ILE A 440 18.25 1.96 -10.80
CA ILE A 440 18.71 3.21 -11.39
C ILE A 440 19.63 2.94 -12.59
N PRO A 441 19.30 3.45 -13.80
CA PRO A 441 20.11 3.19 -14.99
C PRO A 441 21.55 3.74 -14.91
N GLU A 442 21.78 4.74 -14.07
CA GLU A 442 23.08 5.34 -13.82
C GLU A 442 23.96 4.58 -12.81
N ALA A 443 23.46 3.58 -12.11
CA ALA A 443 24.13 2.95 -10.97
C ALA A 443 25.54 2.41 -11.26
N ALA A 444 25.81 2.01 -12.49
CA ALA A 444 27.09 1.49 -12.94
C ALA A 444 28.07 2.59 -13.45
N ASP A 445 27.70 3.87 -13.40
CA ASP A 445 28.54 4.96 -13.93
C ASP A 445 28.84 6.05 -12.89
N THR A 446 29.76 6.97 -13.23
CA THR A 446 30.18 8.02 -12.31
C THR A 446 29.10 9.03 -11.99
N SER A 447 28.08 9.21 -12.86
CA SER A 447 26.94 10.08 -12.57
C SER A 447 26.07 9.50 -11.48
N GLY A 448 25.78 8.19 -11.53
CA GLY A 448 25.05 7.48 -10.48
C GLY A 448 25.75 7.54 -9.15
N LEU A 449 27.06 7.24 -9.11
CA LEU A 449 27.85 7.35 -7.89
C LEU A 449 27.76 8.75 -7.24
N ARG A 450 27.84 9.82 -8.06
CA ARG A 450 27.68 11.20 -7.60
C ARG A 450 26.28 11.47 -7.04
N ILE A 451 25.24 10.99 -7.73
CA ILE A 451 23.83 11.21 -7.33
C ILE A 451 23.54 10.47 -6.04
N ALA A 452 23.87 9.17 -5.95
CA ALA A 452 23.74 8.39 -4.72
C ALA A 452 24.46 9.04 -3.54
N GLY A 453 25.66 9.57 -3.78
CA GLY A 453 26.45 10.24 -2.76
C GLY A 453 25.73 11.43 -2.13
N TYR A 454 25.16 12.34 -2.91
CA TYR A 454 24.46 13.50 -2.33
C TYR A 454 23.06 13.16 -1.79
N LEU A 455 22.35 12.19 -2.37
CA LEU A 455 21.08 11.72 -1.84
C LEU A 455 21.28 11.04 -0.47
N ALA A 456 22.22 10.08 -0.38
CA ALA A 456 22.52 9.41 0.88
C ALA A 456 23.03 10.38 1.97
N ALA A 457 23.84 11.37 1.59
CA ALA A 457 24.31 12.40 2.52
C ALA A 457 23.15 13.26 3.07
N GLU A 458 22.18 13.63 2.21
CA GLU A 458 21.02 14.40 2.65
C GLU A 458 20.09 13.58 3.55
N VAL A 459 19.88 12.30 3.24
CA VAL A 459 19.14 11.38 4.12
C VAL A 459 19.78 11.37 5.51
N ARG A 460 21.08 11.07 5.60
CA ARG A 460 21.81 10.98 6.87
C ARG A 460 21.86 12.30 7.63
N ARG A 461 21.83 13.42 6.91
CA ARG A 461 21.75 14.76 7.52
C ARG A 461 20.39 15.01 8.19
N LEU A 462 19.31 14.55 7.59
CA LEU A 462 17.92 14.78 8.07
C LEU A 462 17.46 13.71 9.06
N ASP A 463 17.93 12.48 8.89
CA ASP A 463 17.67 11.36 9.80
C ASP A 463 18.87 10.39 9.86
N PRO A 464 19.78 10.55 10.81
CA PRO A 464 20.90 9.64 11.00
C PRO A 464 20.55 8.33 11.70
N THR A 465 19.28 8.09 12.04
CA THR A 465 18.84 6.94 12.85
C THR A 465 18.39 5.74 12.04
N ARG A 466 18.16 5.90 10.73
CA ARG A 466 17.72 4.84 9.84
C ARG A 466 18.72 4.59 8.72
N ALA A 467 18.77 3.35 8.27
CA ALA A 467 19.65 2.92 7.20
C ALA A 467 19.22 3.52 5.85
N VAL A 468 20.21 3.87 5.01
CA VAL A 468 20.04 4.24 3.61
C VAL A 468 20.18 3.00 2.76
N THR A 469 19.22 2.78 1.87
CA THR A 469 19.21 1.66 0.92
C THR A 469 18.87 2.12 -0.50
N GLU A 470 19.02 1.22 -1.45
CA GLU A 470 18.58 1.32 -2.84
C GLU A 470 18.35 -0.08 -3.39
N ALA A 471 17.39 -0.25 -4.28
CA ALA A 471 17.13 -1.50 -4.97
C ALA A 471 17.97 -1.59 -6.25
N MET A 472 18.97 -2.48 -6.24
CA MET A 472 19.97 -2.65 -7.29
C MET A 472 19.58 -3.78 -8.25
N VAL A 473 19.81 -3.58 -9.54
CA VAL A 473 19.58 -4.60 -10.58
C VAL A 473 20.75 -4.67 -11.55
N ASP A 474 21.01 -5.83 -12.12
CA ASP A 474 22.05 -6.03 -13.14
C ASP A 474 21.49 -5.86 -14.57
N PHE A 475 21.25 -4.63 -14.99
CA PHE A 475 20.78 -4.34 -16.34
C PHE A 475 21.71 -4.86 -17.45
N GLU A 476 23.02 -4.88 -17.21
CA GLU A 476 23.97 -5.37 -18.22
C GLU A 476 23.78 -6.87 -18.48
N SER A 477 23.47 -7.64 -17.46
CA SER A 477 23.14 -9.05 -17.59
C SER A 477 21.92 -9.28 -18.47
N PHE A 478 20.87 -8.49 -18.29
CA PHE A 478 19.64 -8.60 -19.11
C PHE A 478 19.86 -8.19 -20.56
N THR A 479 20.73 -7.21 -20.82
CA THR A 479 20.90 -6.63 -22.16
C THR A 479 22.00 -7.31 -22.99
N THR A 480 23.05 -7.80 -22.33
CA THR A 480 24.26 -8.34 -23.01
C THR A 480 24.52 -9.82 -22.70
N GLY A 481 23.81 -10.40 -21.76
CA GLY A 481 24.09 -11.73 -21.22
C GLY A 481 25.36 -11.81 -20.36
N LYS A 482 26.01 -10.69 -20.06
CA LYS A 482 27.21 -10.59 -19.22
C LYS A 482 26.91 -9.77 -17.98
N SER A 483 27.32 -10.27 -16.82
CA SER A 483 27.09 -9.54 -15.58
C SER A 483 27.91 -8.25 -15.51
N GLY A 484 27.23 -7.14 -15.26
CA GLY A 484 27.77 -5.84 -14.89
C GLY A 484 27.79 -5.60 -13.38
N TRP A 485 27.39 -6.57 -12.59
CA TRP A 485 27.11 -6.45 -11.15
C TRP A 485 28.24 -5.79 -10.36
N GLN A 486 29.48 -6.27 -10.55
CA GLN A 486 30.63 -5.74 -9.82
C GLN A 486 31.00 -4.29 -10.21
N LYS A 487 30.53 -3.78 -11.34
CA LYS A 487 30.72 -2.37 -11.70
C LYS A 487 29.94 -1.42 -10.78
N GLN A 488 28.87 -1.93 -10.15
CA GLN A 488 28.03 -1.19 -9.23
C GLN A 488 28.57 -1.21 -7.78
N ALA A 489 29.64 -1.99 -7.48
CA ALA A 489 30.17 -2.11 -6.13
C ALA A 489 30.56 -0.76 -5.47
N PRO A 490 31.17 0.23 -6.17
CA PRO A 490 31.44 1.54 -5.59
C PRO A 490 30.16 2.31 -5.19
N HIS A 491 29.06 2.11 -5.94
CA HIS A 491 27.77 2.70 -5.64
C HIS A 491 27.16 2.01 -4.39
N MET A 492 27.14 0.68 -4.37
CA MET A 492 26.65 -0.11 -3.24
C MET A 492 27.38 0.22 -1.92
N ALA A 493 28.66 0.62 -1.99
CA ALA A 493 29.44 1.03 -0.82
C ALA A 493 28.95 2.35 -0.17
N LEU A 494 28.08 3.11 -0.80
CA LEU A 494 27.44 4.30 -0.22
C LEU A 494 26.21 3.98 0.63
N LEU A 495 25.68 2.74 0.51
CA LEU A 495 24.46 2.28 1.16
C LEU A 495 24.80 1.57 2.49
N ASP A 496 23.92 1.69 3.47
CA ASP A 496 24.05 0.98 4.75
C ASP A 496 23.52 -0.46 4.63
N VAL A 497 22.45 -0.66 3.84
CA VAL A 497 21.87 -1.95 3.48
C VAL A 497 21.63 -1.95 1.98
N VAL A 498 21.99 -3.03 1.29
CA VAL A 498 21.87 -3.08 -0.18
C VAL A 498 20.71 -3.98 -0.58
N GLY A 499 19.75 -3.43 -1.33
CA GLY A 499 18.65 -4.17 -1.94
C GLY A 499 19.08 -4.83 -3.24
N TYR A 500 18.76 -6.11 -3.42
CA TYR A 500 19.09 -6.88 -4.62
C TYR A 500 17.79 -7.28 -5.33
N ASN A 501 17.49 -6.67 -6.49
CA ASN A 501 16.37 -7.07 -7.33
C ASN A 501 16.78 -8.29 -8.15
N TYR A 502 16.04 -9.41 -7.99
CA TYR A 502 16.16 -10.64 -8.77
C TYR A 502 17.58 -11.27 -8.82
N SER A 503 18.42 -10.99 -7.82
CA SER A 503 19.86 -11.29 -7.88
C SER A 503 20.35 -12.16 -6.71
N PHE A 504 19.53 -13.08 -6.19
CA PHE A 504 19.86 -13.92 -5.02
C PHE A 504 21.13 -14.79 -5.23
N ASN A 505 21.48 -15.11 -6.47
CA ASN A 505 22.70 -15.85 -6.79
C ASN A 505 23.98 -15.07 -6.44
N ASN A 506 23.90 -13.74 -6.26
CA ASN A 506 25.03 -12.90 -5.92
C ASN A 506 25.26 -12.78 -4.40
N TYR A 507 24.39 -13.27 -3.53
CA TYR A 507 24.51 -13.07 -2.07
C TYR A 507 25.81 -13.67 -1.51
N LYS A 508 26.05 -14.95 -1.76
CA LYS A 508 27.27 -15.64 -1.27
C LYS A 508 28.55 -15.10 -1.93
N PRO A 509 28.62 -14.97 -3.28
CA PRO A 509 29.80 -14.39 -3.92
C PRO A 509 30.14 -12.96 -3.46
N ASP A 510 29.13 -12.13 -3.25
CA ASP A 510 29.37 -10.77 -2.78
C ASP A 510 29.81 -10.71 -1.31
N HIS A 511 29.29 -11.59 -0.47
CA HIS A 511 29.71 -11.64 0.93
C HIS A 511 31.16 -12.12 1.08
N GLU A 512 31.65 -12.99 0.21
CA GLU A 512 33.07 -13.37 0.19
C GLU A 512 34.00 -12.19 -0.10
N ILE A 513 33.53 -11.24 -0.93
CA ILE A 513 34.29 -10.05 -1.32
C ILE A 513 34.05 -8.88 -0.33
N TYR A 514 32.82 -8.75 0.15
CA TYR A 514 32.36 -7.65 1.00
C TYR A 514 31.67 -8.20 2.27
N PRO A 515 32.43 -8.74 3.23
CA PRO A 515 31.87 -9.48 4.38
C PRO A 515 31.03 -8.63 5.35
N ASP A 516 31.15 -7.32 5.30
CA ASP A 516 30.35 -6.40 6.13
C ASP A 516 29.08 -5.90 5.41
N ARG A 517 28.84 -6.33 4.15
CA ARG A 517 27.65 -5.92 3.38
C ARG A 517 26.41 -6.61 3.93
N ILE A 518 25.40 -5.81 4.29
CA ILE A 518 24.08 -6.27 4.69
C ILE A 518 23.18 -6.22 3.43
N ILE A 519 22.45 -7.30 3.18
CA ILE A 519 21.70 -7.52 1.95
C ILE A 519 20.24 -7.82 2.29
N TYR A 520 19.34 -7.46 1.40
CA TYR A 520 17.97 -8.00 1.35
C TYR A 520 17.54 -8.18 -0.10
N ALA A 521 16.66 -9.13 -0.36
CA ALA A 521 15.98 -9.22 -1.65
C ALA A 521 14.95 -8.11 -1.73
N SER A 522 15.28 -6.99 -2.35
CA SER A 522 14.37 -5.85 -2.51
C SER A 522 13.22 -6.16 -3.47
N GLU A 523 13.45 -7.08 -4.41
CA GLU A 523 12.43 -7.72 -5.24
C GLU A 523 12.83 -9.15 -5.59
N PHE A 524 11.88 -10.08 -5.49
CA PHE A 524 12.05 -11.43 -6.02
C PHE A 524 10.78 -11.89 -6.75
N MET A 525 10.95 -12.83 -7.68
CA MET A 525 9.86 -13.45 -8.44
C MET A 525 9.10 -14.42 -7.53
N PRO A 526 7.78 -14.33 -7.37
CA PRO A 526 7.00 -15.20 -6.46
C PRO A 526 7.26 -16.69 -6.61
N PRO A 527 7.46 -17.28 -7.82
CA PRO A 527 7.82 -18.69 -7.96
C PRO A 527 9.18 -19.07 -7.35
N LEU A 528 10.06 -18.10 -7.11
CA LEU A 528 11.38 -18.31 -6.48
C LEU A 528 11.38 -18.00 -4.96
N SER A 529 10.19 -17.92 -4.36
CA SER A 529 10.04 -17.61 -2.94
C SER A 529 10.80 -18.60 -2.03
N LEU A 530 10.69 -19.90 -2.30
CA LEU A 530 11.38 -20.92 -1.51
C LEU A 530 12.91 -20.69 -1.50
N GLN A 531 13.50 -20.54 -2.69
CA GLN A 531 14.95 -20.38 -2.83
C GLN A 531 15.44 -19.09 -2.16
N ASN A 532 14.70 -17.98 -2.33
CA ASN A 532 15.03 -16.73 -1.66
C ASN A 532 14.91 -16.85 -0.13
N TRP A 533 13.85 -17.48 0.37
CA TRP A 533 13.64 -17.63 1.79
C TRP A 533 14.67 -18.56 2.45
N GLN A 534 15.06 -19.63 1.78
CA GLN A 534 16.15 -20.50 2.25
C GLN A 534 17.47 -19.73 2.44
N THR A 535 17.76 -18.75 1.58
CA THR A 535 18.95 -17.91 1.77
C THR A 535 18.81 -16.98 2.99
N VAL A 536 17.59 -16.49 3.27
CA VAL A 536 17.32 -15.70 4.48
C VAL A 536 17.49 -16.57 5.74
N GLU A 537 16.94 -17.79 5.74
CA GLU A 537 17.08 -18.74 6.86
C GLU A 537 18.56 -19.15 7.11
N GLU A 538 19.39 -19.23 6.06
CA GLU A 538 20.79 -19.72 6.13
C GLU A 538 21.79 -18.61 6.43
N LEU A 539 21.58 -17.38 5.91
CA LEU A 539 22.60 -16.34 5.81
C LEU A 539 22.20 -15.11 6.64
N PRO A 540 22.78 -14.89 7.82
CA PRO A 540 22.37 -13.78 8.70
C PRO A 540 22.53 -12.39 8.08
N TYR A 541 23.45 -12.21 7.13
CA TYR A 541 23.60 -10.94 6.39
C TYR A 541 22.52 -10.69 5.35
N VAL A 542 21.63 -11.65 5.09
CA VAL A 542 20.42 -11.50 4.25
C VAL A 542 19.22 -11.32 5.15
N ILE A 543 18.83 -10.08 5.41
CA ILE A 543 17.89 -9.71 6.48
C ILE A 543 16.42 -9.95 6.13
N GLY A 544 16.10 -10.36 4.91
CA GLY A 544 14.73 -10.63 4.47
C GLY A 544 14.56 -10.57 2.97
N ASN A 545 13.32 -10.78 2.54
CA ASN A 545 12.95 -10.75 1.13
C ASN A 545 11.61 -10.04 0.92
N PHE A 546 11.44 -9.40 -0.26
CA PHE A 546 10.24 -8.66 -0.63
C PHE A 546 9.69 -9.18 -1.95
N SER A 547 8.48 -9.76 -1.91
CA SER A 547 7.80 -10.30 -3.09
C SER A 547 7.45 -9.18 -4.08
N TRP A 548 7.69 -9.39 -5.37
CA TRP A 548 7.17 -8.54 -6.43
C TRP A 548 5.97 -9.23 -7.10
N THR A 549 4.72 -8.98 -6.63
CA THR A 549 4.32 -8.05 -5.58
C THR A 549 3.43 -8.70 -4.53
N ALA A 550 3.21 -8.02 -3.40
CA ALA A 550 2.29 -8.52 -2.37
C ALA A 550 0.81 -8.40 -2.78
N MET A 551 0.47 -7.41 -3.59
CA MET A 551 -0.89 -7.20 -4.12
C MET A 551 -0.86 -6.88 -5.60
N ASP A 552 -1.88 -7.32 -6.32
CA ASP A 552 -2.14 -6.83 -7.68
C ASP A 552 -2.40 -5.31 -7.65
N TYR A 553 -1.98 -4.62 -8.69
CA TYR A 553 -2.12 -3.19 -8.87
C TYR A 553 -2.50 -2.86 -10.31
N LEU A 554 -3.03 -1.67 -10.51
CA LEU A 554 -3.38 -1.15 -11.83
C LEU A 554 -2.11 -0.81 -12.63
N GLY A 555 -2.11 -1.10 -13.92
CA GLY A 555 -0.93 -0.93 -14.78
C GLY A 555 -0.02 -2.15 -14.82
N GLU A 556 1.10 -2.03 -15.54
CA GLU A 556 1.96 -3.16 -15.95
C GLU A 556 1.13 -4.37 -16.41
N ALA A 557 0.12 -4.05 -17.21
CA ALA A 557 -1.01 -4.91 -17.53
C ALA A 557 -0.57 -6.24 -18.18
N GLY A 558 -0.97 -7.33 -17.52
CA GLY A 558 -0.71 -8.70 -17.98
C GLY A 558 0.62 -9.30 -17.52
N VAL A 559 1.44 -8.55 -16.76
CA VAL A 559 2.61 -9.14 -16.09
C VAL A 559 2.14 -10.13 -15.03
N GLY A 560 2.69 -11.33 -15.02
CA GLY A 560 2.28 -12.40 -14.10
C GLY A 560 1.10 -13.25 -14.58
N LEU A 561 0.31 -12.78 -15.56
CA LEU A 561 -0.84 -13.52 -16.06
C LEU A 561 -0.42 -14.70 -16.94
N PRO A 562 -0.85 -15.94 -16.65
CA PRO A 562 -0.66 -17.09 -17.54
C PRO A 562 -1.34 -16.87 -18.90
N ARG A 563 -0.73 -17.34 -19.97
CA ARG A 563 -1.26 -17.18 -21.34
C ARG A 563 -1.33 -18.52 -22.05
N LEU A 564 -2.44 -18.77 -22.72
CA LEU A 564 -2.62 -19.92 -23.59
C LEU A 564 -2.21 -19.56 -25.03
N VAL A 565 -1.18 -20.24 -25.54
CA VAL A 565 -0.68 -20.09 -26.92
C VAL A 565 -0.88 -21.37 -27.71
N ASP A 566 -0.93 -21.28 -29.06
CA ASP A 566 -0.99 -22.47 -29.88
C ASP A 566 0.29 -23.30 -29.73
N THR A 567 0.17 -24.60 -29.47
CA THR A 567 1.30 -25.53 -29.26
C THR A 567 2.30 -25.55 -30.43
N ARG A 568 1.86 -25.24 -31.65
CA ARG A 568 2.72 -25.10 -32.82
C ARG A 568 3.61 -23.88 -32.78
N THR A 569 3.08 -22.77 -32.23
CA THR A 569 3.80 -21.51 -32.12
C THR A 569 4.83 -21.54 -30.98
N SER A 570 4.54 -22.26 -29.88
CA SER A 570 5.43 -22.39 -28.72
C SER A 570 6.72 -23.19 -29.07
N LYS A 571 6.65 -24.12 -30.02
CA LYS A 571 7.81 -24.93 -30.48
C LYS A 571 8.78 -24.14 -31.36
N SER A 572 8.39 -23.01 -31.90
CA SER A 572 9.18 -22.29 -32.91
C SER A 572 10.09 -21.16 -32.36
N GLY A 573 10.16 -20.90 -31.02
CA GLY A 573 11.09 -19.88 -30.56
C GLY A 573 11.08 -19.52 -29.08
N ALA A 574 10.03 -19.77 -28.32
CA ALA A 574 9.93 -19.28 -26.93
C ALA A 574 10.52 -20.23 -25.86
N GLY A 575 10.88 -21.46 -26.24
CA GLY A 575 11.30 -22.51 -25.29
C GLY A 575 12.78 -22.53 -24.91
N SER A 576 13.63 -21.71 -25.54
CA SER A 576 15.08 -21.73 -25.29
C SER A 576 15.71 -20.37 -25.03
N ASP A 577 14.97 -19.26 -25.19
CA ASP A 577 15.46 -17.92 -24.97
C ASP A 577 14.63 -17.24 -23.86
N PRO A 578 15.18 -17.08 -22.64
CA PRO A 578 14.49 -16.39 -21.53
C PRO A 578 14.08 -14.96 -21.89
N MET A 579 14.86 -14.29 -22.78
CA MET A 579 14.57 -12.91 -23.22
C MET A 579 13.35 -12.89 -24.15
N ALA A 580 13.22 -13.87 -25.06
CA ALA A 580 12.04 -13.98 -25.93
C ALA A 580 10.77 -14.29 -25.10
N GLY A 581 10.89 -15.13 -24.07
CA GLY A 581 9.83 -15.36 -23.09
C GLY A 581 9.42 -14.07 -22.36
N MET A 582 10.39 -13.30 -21.88
CA MET A 582 10.15 -12.02 -21.21
C MET A 582 9.47 -11.01 -22.14
N MET A 583 9.87 -10.90 -23.42
CA MET A 583 9.28 -9.98 -24.40
C MET A 583 7.80 -10.28 -24.68
N ILE A 584 7.34 -11.52 -24.56
CA ILE A 584 5.93 -11.88 -24.72
C ILE A 584 5.07 -11.24 -23.61
N PHE A 585 5.60 -11.13 -22.40
CA PHE A 585 4.88 -10.56 -21.25
C PHE A 585 4.92 -9.04 -21.20
N PHE A 586 5.91 -8.41 -21.82
CA PHE A 586 5.97 -6.96 -22.03
C PHE A 586 5.43 -6.53 -23.39
N SER A 587 4.62 -7.38 -24.05
CA SER A 587 3.98 -7.05 -25.32
C SER A 587 3.09 -5.82 -25.16
N PRO A 588 3.18 -4.81 -26.03
CA PRO A 588 2.35 -3.60 -25.98
C PRO A 588 0.85 -3.86 -26.08
N ASP A 589 0.44 -5.06 -26.50
CA ASP A 589 -0.96 -5.40 -26.76
C ASP A 589 -1.50 -6.41 -25.72
N SER A 590 -1.56 -5.98 -24.46
CA SER A 590 -2.22 -6.75 -23.39
C SER A 590 -3.73 -6.52 -23.32
N TRP A 591 -4.30 -5.59 -24.12
CA TRP A 591 -5.73 -5.33 -24.13
C TRP A 591 -6.57 -6.61 -24.30
N PRO A 592 -7.65 -6.85 -23.51
CA PRO A 592 -8.28 -5.96 -22.53
C PRO A 592 -7.74 -6.08 -21.08
N VAL A 593 -6.56 -6.62 -20.88
CA VAL A 593 -5.97 -6.69 -19.52
C VAL A 593 -5.50 -5.30 -19.07
N PHE A 594 -5.83 -4.89 -17.85
CA PHE A 594 -5.56 -3.54 -17.35
C PHE A 594 -4.69 -3.49 -16.09
N ASN A 595 -4.52 -4.62 -15.40
CA ASN A 595 -3.67 -4.70 -14.20
C ASN A 595 -2.61 -5.81 -14.33
N ASN A 596 -1.64 -5.80 -13.44
CA ASN A 596 -0.74 -6.94 -13.26
C ASN A 596 -1.49 -8.11 -12.59
N PHE A 597 -0.87 -9.30 -12.58
CA PHE A 597 -1.48 -10.50 -12.00
C PHE A 597 -0.48 -11.34 -11.19
N GLN A 598 0.55 -10.71 -10.68
CA GLN A 598 1.65 -11.37 -9.95
C GLN A 598 1.56 -11.23 -8.43
N GLY A 599 0.58 -10.46 -7.93
CA GLY A 599 0.37 -10.23 -6.51
C GLY A 599 -0.02 -11.51 -5.76
N ASP A 600 0.34 -11.60 -4.50
CA ASP A 600 -0.14 -12.64 -3.59
C ASP A 600 -1.64 -12.48 -3.33
N ILE A 601 -2.12 -11.25 -3.35
CA ILE A 601 -3.52 -10.86 -3.15
C ILE A 601 -4.01 -10.16 -4.42
N ASP A 602 -5.25 -10.46 -4.85
CA ASP A 602 -5.85 -9.83 -6.03
C ASP A 602 -6.28 -8.36 -5.78
N LEU A 603 -6.69 -7.68 -6.85
CA LEU A 603 -7.07 -6.26 -6.84
C LEU A 603 -8.19 -5.92 -5.84
N ILE A 604 -9.00 -6.87 -5.42
CA ILE A 604 -10.12 -6.66 -4.49
C ILE A 604 -9.88 -7.26 -3.09
N GLY A 605 -8.73 -7.91 -2.88
CA GLY A 605 -8.29 -8.39 -1.58
C GLY A 605 -8.44 -9.89 -1.33
N ASN A 606 -8.69 -10.70 -2.38
CA ASN A 606 -8.71 -12.16 -2.23
C ASN A 606 -7.31 -12.74 -2.40
N PRO A 607 -6.94 -13.76 -1.60
CA PRO A 607 -5.67 -14.46 -1.76
C PRO A 607 -5.66 -15.31 -3.04
N LYS A 608 -4.49 -15.34 -3.72
CA LYS A 608 -4.21 -16.16 -4.90
C LYS A 608 -3.21 -17.27 -4.58
N ALA A 609 -2.90 -18.16 -5.53
CA ALA A 609 -1.97 -19.27 -5.33
C ALA A 609 -0.60 -18.83 -4.73
N PRO A 610 0.04 -17.71 -5.15
CA PRO A 610 1.28 -17.22 -4.53
C PRO A 610 1.17 -16.98 -3.03
N TYR A 611 0.06 -16.41 -2.55
CA TYR A 611 -0.21 -16.20 -1.13
C TYR A 611 -0.09 -17.51 -0.33
N TYR A 612 -0.76 -18.55 -0.78
CA TYR A 612 -0.79 -19.84 -0.10
C TYR A 612 0.56 -20.56 -0.18
N TYR A 613 1.23 -20.46 -1.33
CA TYR A 613 2.60 -20.96 -1.47
C TYR A 613 3.55 -20.28 -0.49
N GLN A 614 3.45 -18.96 -0.36
CA GLN A 614 4.25 -18.16 0.57
C GLN A 614 4.02 -18.57 2.04
N HIS A 615 2.78 -18.88 2.43
CA HIS A 615 2.48 -19.37 3.78
C HIS A 615 3.17 -20.69 4.10
N VAL A 616 3.28 -21.58 3.11
CA VAL A 616 4.02 -22.84 3.28
C VAL A 616 5.53 -22.57 3.34
N VAL A 617 6.04 -21.66 2.51
CA VAL A 617 7.45 -21.23 2.55
C VAL A 617 7.81 -20.68 3.93
N TRP A 618 7.00 -19.83 4.52
CA TRP A 618 7.21 -19.23 5.85
C TRP A 618 6.85 -20.14 7.03
N ARG A 619 6.42 -21.38 6.78
CA ARG A 619 5.97 -22.36 7.80
C ARG A 619 4.75 -21.90 8.60
N GLU A 620 3.95 -21.01 8.07
CA GLU A 620 2.69 -20.54 8.67
C GLU A 620 1.56 -21.54 8.43
N ASN A 621 1.61 -22.25 7.30
CA ASN A 621 0.76 -23.40 7.02
C ASN A 621 1.60 -24.62 6.63
N LYS A 622 1.04 -25.83 6.86
CA LYS A 622 1.74 -27.08 6.59
C LYS A 622 1.42 -27.66 5.22
N ILE A 623 0.26 -27.35 4.68
CA ILE A 623 -0.24 -27.90 3.42
C ILE A 623 -1.20 -26.95 2.74
N GLU A 624 -1.08 -26.85 1.42
CA GLU A 624 -2.02 -26.16 0.53
C GLU A 624 -2.18 -26.97 -0.75
N MET A 625 -3.41 -27.10 -1.24
CA MET A 625 -3.71 -27.86 -2.45
C MET A 625 -4.39 -26.99 -3.49
N PHE A 626 -3.90 -27.10 -4.74
CA PHE A 626 -4.41 -26.40 -5.90
C PHE A 626 -4.62 -27.35 -7.06
N VAL A 627 -5.54 -27.01 -7.93
CA VAL A 627 -5.84 -27.77 -9.12
C VAL A 627 -5.63 -26.88 -10.34
N HIS A 628 -4.77 -27.31 -11.24
CA HIS A 628 -4.50 -26.62 -12.49
C HIS A 628 -5.74 -26.65 -13.41
N LYS A 629 -6.10 -25.52 -13.99
CA LYS A 629 -7.20 -25.48 -14.96
C LYS A 629 -6.88 -26.34 -16.16
N PRO A 630 -7.83 -27.12 -16.69
CA PRO A 630 -7.61 -27.91 -17.90
C PRO A 630 -7.17 -27.03 -19.06
N VAL A 631 -6.05 -27.42 -19.69
CA VAL A 631 -5.54 -26.71 -20.87
C VAL A 631 -6.24 -27.22 -22.12
N PRO A 632 -6.90 -26.40 -22.94
CA PRO A 632 -7.60 -26.82 -24.13
C PRO A 632 -6.67 -27.53 -25.13
N GLN A 633 -7.19 -28.55 -25.85
CA GLN A 633 -6.42 -29.29 -26.81
C GLN A 633 -5.79 -28.37 -27.89
N GLY A 634 -4.49 -28.56 -28.17
CA GLY A 634 -3.73 -27.74 -29.11
C GLY A 634 -3.21 -26.43 -28.55
N LYS A 635 -3.46 -26.16 -27.28
CA LYS A 635 -2.89 -25.01 -26.54
C LYS A 635 -1.77 -25.48 -25.61
N THR A 636 -0.92 -24.53 -25.23
CA THR A 636 0.12 -24.69 -24.20
C THR A 636 0.05 -23.45 -23.34
N GLU A 637 0.05 -23.64 -22.02
CA GLU A 637 0.18 -22.53 -21.08
C GLU A 637 1.64 -22.04 -21.06
N ILE A 638 1.80 -20.72 -21.10
CA ILE A 638 3.07 -20.04 -20.83
C ILE A 638 2.89 -19.20 -19.58
N VAL A 639 3.72 -19.47 -18.58
CA VAL A 639 3.76 -18.73 -17.32
C VAL A 639 4.96 -17.78 -17.35
N SER A 640 4.75 -16.52 -16.99
CA SER A 640 5.85 -15.55 -16.90
C SER A 640 6.78 -15.87 -15.72
N PRO A 641 8.00 -15.35 -15.70
CA PRO A 641 8.90 -15.51 -14.54
C PRO A 641 8.29 -15.02 -13.22
N TRP A 642 7.37 -14.06 -13.28
CA TRP A 642 6.66 -13.52 -12.11
C TRP A 642 5.32 -14.20 -11.82
N GLY A 643 4.84 -15.08 -12.70
CA GLY A 643 3.52 -15.70 -12.61
C GLY A 643 3.53 -17.07 -11.98
N PHE A 644 2.34 -17.50 -11.58
CA PHE A 644 2.04 -18.88 -11.20
C PHE A 644 1.22 -19.56 -12.29
N PRO A 645 1.18 -20.92 -12.37
CA PRO A 645 0.22 -21.64 -13.20
C PRO A 645 -1.22 -21.20 -12.94
N ASP A 646 -2.11 -21.31 -13.94
CA ASP A 646 -3.53 -21.00 -13.75
C ASP A 646 -4.20 -22.11 -12.95
N GLU A 647 -4.18 -21.97 -11.64
CA GLU A 647 -4.65 -22.99 -10.70
C GLU A 647 -5.61 -22.40 -9.67
N LEU A 648 -6.54 -23.23 -9.20
CA LEU A 648 -7.61 -22.85 -8.28
C LEU A 648 -7.75 -23.89 -7.16
N LYS A 649 -8.31 -23.49 -6.03
CA LYS A 649 -8.86 -24.38 -5.00
C LYS A 649 -10.25 -24.88 -5.43
N SER A 650 -10.29 -25.65 -6.52
CA SER A 650 -11.54 -26.13 -7.13
C SER A 650 -11.38 -27.55 -7.66
N TRP A 651 -12.41 -28.39 -7.46
CA TRP A 651 -12.56 -29.69 -8.11
C TRP A 651 -13.86 -29.75 -8.92
N ASN A 652 -14.07 -28.71 -9.77
CA ASN A 652 -15.24 -28.59 -10.66
C ASN A 652 -14.74 -28.42 -12.11
N TRP A 653 -14.69 -29.51 -12.86
CA TRP A 653 -14.20 -29.54 -14.24
C TRP A 653 -15.17 -30.31 -15.13
N GLU A 654 -16.44 -29.90 -15.14
CA GLU A 654 -17.49 -30.50 -15.96
C GLU A 654 -17.08 -30.57 -17.44
N GLY A 655 -17.31 -31.73 -18.06
CA GLY A 655 -16.91 -32.02 -19.44
C GLY A 655 -15.48 -32.55 -19.60
N HIS A 656 -14.73 -32.72 -18.51
CA HIS A 656 -13.38 -33.29 -18.47
C HIS A 656 -13.32 -34.66 -17.77
N GLU A 657 -14.47 -35.35 -17.61
CA GLU A 657 -14.56 -36.61 -16.92
C GLU A 657 -13.62 -37.68 -17.55
N GLY A 658 -12.76 -38.24 -16.71
CA GLY A 658 -11.73 -39.21 -17.12
C GLY A 658 -10.44 -38.61 -17.69
N GLU A 659 -10.41 -37.31 -17.99
CA GLU A 659 -9.17 -36.61 -18.34
C GLU A 659 -8.25 -36.45 -17.12
N LYS A 660 -6.94 -36.51 -17.37
CA LYS A 660 -5.96 -36.27 -16.29
C LYS A 660 -5.83 -34.79 -16.03
N ILE A 661 -6.15 -34.38 -14.80
CA ILE A 661 -6.00 -33.03 -14.31
C ILE A 661 -4.84 -32.97 -13.33
N GLN A 662 -4.02 -31.93 -13.46
CA GLN A 662 -2.85 -31.74 -12.61
C GLN A 662 -3.26 -31.14 -11.27
N VAL A 663 -2.78 -31.76 -10.17
CA VAL A 663 -2.99 -31.31 -8.80
C VAL A 663 -1.64 -30.99 -8.17
N HIS A 664 -1.49 -29.78 -7.64
CA HIS A 664 -0.33 -29.35 -6.89
C HIS A 664 -0.63 -29.34 -5.39
N VAL A 665 0.24 -29.97 -4.62
CA VAL A 665 0.18 -29.93 -3.17
C VAL A 665 1.47 -29.28 -2.68
N TYR A 666 1.33 -28.10 -2.07
CA TYR A 666 2.44 -27.36 -1.49
C TYR A 666 2.62 -27.75 -0.03
N THR A 667 3.79 -28.27 0.32
CA THR A 667 4.13 -28.66 1.69
C THR A 667 5.62 -28.81 1.88
N ARG A 668 6.11 -28.58 3.08
CA ARG A 668 7.49 -28.92 3.51
C ARG A 668 7.56 -30.33 4.14
N SER A 669 6.45 -31.02 4.27
CA SER A 669 6.41 -32.38 4.80
C SER A 669 6.98 -33.38 3.78
N LYS A 670 7.62 -34.45 4.28
CA LYS A 670 8.41 -35.38 3.45
C LYS A 670 7.58 -36.26 2.53
N LEU A 671 6.31 -36.54 2.85
CA LEU A 671 5.48 -37.45 2.07
C LEU A 671 4.08 -36.85 1.93
N VAL A 672 3.56 -36.90 0.70
CA VAL A 672 2.17 -36.54 0.37
C VAL A 672 1.45 -37.75 -0.18
N LYS A 673 0.24 -38.00 0.33
CA LYS A 673 -0.73 -38.97 -0.23
C LYS A 673 -1.95 -38.19 -0.71
N LEU A 674 -2.39 -38.47 -1.93
CA LEU A 674 -3.58 -37.88 -2.53
C LEU A 674 -4.67 -38.94 -2.68
N GLU A 675 -5.86 -38.64 -2.22
CA GLU A 675 -7.04 -39.49 -2.25
C GLU A 675 -8.16 -38.81 -3.04
N LEU A 676 -8.84 -39.55 -3.89
CA LEU A 676 -10.08 -39.16 -4.55
C LEU A 676 -11.21 -40.10 -4.11
N ASN A 677 -12.27 -39.52 -3.52
CA ASN A 677 -13.40 -40.26 -3.00
C ASN A 677 -12.99 -41.37 -1.99
N GLY A 678 -11.97 -41.09 -1.16
CA GLY A 678 -11.42 -42.00 -0.17
C GLY A 678 -10.52 -43.11 -0.73
N LYS A 679 -10.19 -43.08 -2.03
CA LYS A 679 -9.25 -44.02 -2.66
C LYS A 679 -7.92 -43.31 -2.95
N LEU A 680 -6.82 -43.91 -2.53
CA LEU A 680 -5.48 -43.42 -2.83
C LEU A 680 -5.27 -43.39 -4.37
N VAL A 681 -4.98 -42.22 -4.90
CA VAL A 681 -4.71 -41.97 -6.32
C VAL A 681 -3.24 -41.69 -6.62
N GLY A 682 -2.47 -41.30 -5.61
CA GLY A 682 -1.05 -41.03 -5.74
C GLY A 682 -0.32 -40.84 -4.40
N GLU A 683 0.98 -41.08 -4.46
CA GLU A 683 1.90 -40.83 -3.32
C GLU A 683 3.19 -40.25 -3.88
N GLN A 684 3.72 -39.18 -3.21
CA GLN A 684 4.95 -38.52 -3.64
C GLN A 684 5.79 -38.09 -2.43
N VAL A 685 7.10 -38.35 -2.53
CA VAL A 685 8.10 -37.85 -1.57
C VAL A 685 8.49 -36.42 -2.00
N VAL A 686 8.53 -35.52 -1.03
CA VAL A 686 8.93 -34.12 -1.20
C VAL A 686 10.30 -33.91 -0.56
N ASP A 687 11.21 -33.29 -1.31
CA ASP A 687 12.51 -32.82 -0.84
C ASP A 687 12.45 -31.27 -0.74
N ASP A 688 12.10 -30.77 0.43
CA ASP A 688 11.87 -29.33 0.67
C ASP A 688 13.15 -28.48 0.52
N SER A 689 14.33 -29.12 0.41
CA SER A 689 15.56 -28.42 0.02
C SER A 689 15.57 -27.99 -1.46
N LYS A 690 14.73 -28.60 -2.29
CA LYS A 690 14.65 -28.34 -3.74
C LYS A 690 13.30 -27.77 -4.17
N SER A 691 12.21 -28.34 -3.65
CA SER A 691 10.85 -27.95 -4.00
C SER A 691 9.90 -28.35 -2.87
N ILE A 692 8.89 -27.53 -2.65
CA ILE A 692 7.79 -27.83 -1.73
C ILE A 692 6.51 -28.25 -2.47
N THR A 693 6.62 -28.61 -3.76
CA THR A 693 5.47 -28.97 -4.61
C THR A 693 5.48 -30.47 -4.90
N ALA A 694 4.42 -31.16 -4.49
CA ALA A 694 4.09 -32.48 -4.99
C ALA A 694 3.07 -32.34 -6.12
N THR A 695 3.30 -33.01 -7.27
CA THR A 695 2.47 -32.90 -8.47
C THR A 695 1.86 -34.25 -8.83
N PHE A 696 0.54 -34.29 -8.99
CA PHE A 696 -0.22 -35.48 -9.31
C PHE A 696 -1.03 -35.29 -10.61
N GLU A 697 -1.14 -36.34 -11.41
CA GLU A 697 -2.02 -36.44 -12.58
C GLU A 697 -3.22 -37.33 -12.24
N VAL A 698 -4.37 -36.70 -11.97
CA VAL A 698 -5.56 -37.39 -11.44
C VAL A 698 -6.65 -37.44 -12.50
N PRO A 699 -7.15 -38.63 -12.87
CA PRO A 699 -8.34 -38.72 -13.71
C PRO A 699 -9.52 -38.06 -13.02
N TYR A 700 -10.13 -37.09 -13.70
CA TYR A 700 -11.22 -36.31 -13.11
C TYR A 700 -12.49 -37.16 -12.96
N GLU A 701 -13.02 -37.19 -11.78
CA GLU A 701 -14.41 -37.58 -11.48
C GLU A 701 -14.92 -36.63 -10.36
N PRO A 702 -16.18 -36.22 -10.40
CA PRO A 702 -16.75 -35.38 -9.32
C PRO A 702 -16.65 -36.08 -7.96
N GLY A 703 -16.37 -35.30 -6.91
CA GLY A 703 -16.29 -35.82 -5.57
C GLY A 703 -15.39 -35.03 -4.62
N ILE A 704 -14.67 -35.76 -3.78
CA ILE A 704 -13.83 -35.22 -2.72
C ILE A 704 -12.38 -35.58 -2.98
N LEU A 705 -11.55 -34.57 -3.19
CA LEU A 705 -10.09 -34.69 -3.33
C LEU A 705 -9.46 -34.31 -1.99
N THR A 706 -8.65 -35.22 -1.40
CA THR A 706 -8.00 -34.99 -0.10
C THR A 706 -6.51 -35.25 -0.21
N ALA A 707 -5.69 -34.24 0.11
CA ALA A 707 -4.25 -34.38 0.27
C ALA A 707 -3.92 -34.52 1.77
N ARG A 708 -3.05 -35.49 2.08
CA ARG A 708 -2.52 -35.72 3.43
C ARG A 708 -1.00 -35.66 3.39
N CYS A 709 -0.40 -34.91 4.27
CA CYS A 709 1.05 -34.88 4.40
C CYS A 709 1.54 -35.56 5.68
N PHE A 710 2.70 -36.18 5.63
CA PHE A 710 3.25 -37.00 6.70
C PHE A 710 4.69 -36.62 7.04
N GLU A 711 4.97 -36.66 8.35
CA GLU A 711 6.29 -36.54 8.95
C GLU A 711 6.58 -37.81 9.75
N ASN A 712 7.65 -38.53 9.41
CA ASN A 712 8.01 -39.76 10.12
C ASN A 712 6.82 -40.75 10.27
N ASP A 713 6.07 -40.95 9.18
CA ASP A 713 4.87 -41.82 9.10
C ASP A 713 3.65 -41.37 9.93
N VAL A 714 3.72 -40.17 10.53
CA VAL A 714 2.59 -39.57 11.24
C VAL A 714 1.95 -38.47 10.37
N GLU A 715 0.64 -38.49 10.23
CA GLU A 715 -0.09 -37.43 9.52
C GLU A 715 0.12 -36.09 10.23
N ALA A 716 0.71 -35.15 9.52
CA ALA A 716 1.05 -33.83 10.03
C ALA A 716 -0.02 -32.77 9.70
N ALA A 717 -0.71 -32.92 8.57
CA ALA A 717 -1.84 -32.08 8.15
C ALA A 717 -2.57 -32.72 6.96
N SER A 718 -3.80 -32.23 6.71
CA SER A 718 -4.57 -32.59 5.52
C SER A 718 -5.37 -31.39 5.00
N GLU A 719 -5.64 -31.37 3.71
CA GLU A 719 -6.50 -30.41 3.04
C GLU A 719 -7.45 -31.13 2.09
N THR A 720 -8.69 -30.61 1.98
CA THR A 720 -9.74 -31.21 1.17
C THR A 720 -10.38 -30.17 0.25
N ILE A 721 -10.51 -30.48 -1.01
CA ILE A 721 -11.27 -29.73 -2.02
C ILE A 721 -12.40 -30.65 -2.51
N LYS A 722 -13.61 -30.12 -2.66
CA LYS A 722 -14.75 -30.89 -3.15
C LYS A 722 -15.38 -30.26 -4.38
N THR A 723 -16.01 -31.07 -5.18
CA THR A 723 -16.95 -30.59 -6.21
C THR A 723 -18.12 -29.89 -5.51
N VAL A 724 -18.40 -28.65 -5.90
CA VAL A 724 -19.53 -27.87 -5.37
C VAL A 724 -20.67 -27.84 -6.39
N GLY A 725 -21.85 -27.51 -5.92
CA GLY A 725 -23.08 -27.45 -6.73
C GLY A 725 -23.20 -26.18 -7.58
N GLU A 726 -24.35 -26.06 -8.25
CA GLU A 726 -24.66 -24.91 -9.11
C GLU A 726 -24.82 -23.61 -8.32
N PRO A 727 -24.50 -22.45 -8.94
CA PRO A 727 -24.79 -21.13 -8.39
C PRO A 727 -26.25 -20.99 -7.96
N SER A 728 -26.51 -20.65 -6.69
CA SER A 728 -27.87 -20.66 -6.14
C SER A 728 -28.16 -19.48 -5.22
N ILE A 729 -27.13 -18.94 -4.53
CA ILE A 729 -27.31 -17.95 -3.46
C ILE A 729 -26.26 -16.85 -3.61
N ILE A 730 -26.67 -15.59 -3.33
CA ILE A 730 -25.76 -14.46 -3.15
C ILE A 730 -25.54 -14.27 -1.66
N ARG A 731 -24.27 -14.14 -1.24
CA ARG A 731 -23.89 -13.73 0.12
C ARG A 731 -23.17 -12.39 0.10
N LEU A 732 -23.55 -11.49 1.01
CA LEU A 732 -22.88 -10.22 1.24
C LEU A 732 -22.18 -10.27 2.60
N THR A 733 -20.86 -9.99 2.61
CA THR A 733 -20.06 -9.94 3.83
C THR A 733 -19.33 -8.62 3.90
N ALA A 734 -19.76 -7.73 4.81
CA ALA A 734 -19.08 -6.47 5.08
C ALA A 734 -17.83 -6.73 5.97
N ASP A 735 -16.70 -6.13 5.63
CA ASP A 735 -15.51 -6.15 6.49
C ASP A 735 -15.79 -5.41 7.81
N ARG A 736 -16.61 -4.36 7.75
CA ARG A 736 -17.09 -3.60 8.90
C ARG A 736 -18.56 -3.24 8.73
N SER A 737 -19.39 -3.68 9.67
CA SER A 737 -20.82 -3.36 9.74
C SER A 737 -21.12 -2.05 10.48
N ILE A 738 -20.11 -1.44 11.11
CA ILE A 738 -20.18 -0.13 11.77
C ILE A 738 -19.04 0.72 11.24
N ILE A 739 -19.38 1.90 10.73
CA ILE A 739 -18.43 2.88 10.20
C ILE A 739 -18.77 4.27 10.76
N LYS A 740 -17.83 5.20 10.68
CA LYS A 740 -18.01 6.58 11.13
C LYS A 740 -18.72 7.42 10.07
N ALA A 741 -19.38 8.51 10.49
CA ALA A 741 -19.93 9.52 9.59
C ALA A 741 -18.83 10.42 9.00
N ASP A 742 -17.68 9.84 8.68
CA ASP A 742 -16.50 10.50 8.11
C ASP A 742 -16.36 10.08 6.64
N PRO A 743 -16.24 11.01 5.69
CA PRO A 743 -16.04 10.67 4.29
C PRO A 743 -14.74 9.89 4.01
N ASN A 744 -13.80 9.80 4.97
CA ASN A 744 -12.59 8.98 4.88
C ASN A 744 -12.78 7.56 5.45
N ASP A 745 -13.97 7.23 5.93
CA ASP A 745 -14.32 5.87 6.32
C ASP A 745 -15.06 5.12 5.19
N LEU A 746 -14.85 3.80 5.14
CA LEU A 746 -15.40 2.91 4.12
C LEU A 746 -15.81 1.57 4.74
N SER A 747 -16.76 0.89 4.13
CA SER A 747 -17.02 -0.53 4.33
C SER A 747 -16.85 -1.28 3.01
N TYR A 748 -16.06 -2.35 3.01
CA TYR A 748 -15.82 -3.22 1.87
C TYR A 748 -16.72 -4.44 1.99
N VAL A 749 -17.66 -4.56 1.08
CA VAL A 749 -18.64 -5.65 1.09
C VAL A 749 -18.28 -6.65 0.00
N MET A 750 -17.77 -7.82 0.43
CA MET A 750 -17.52 -8.94 -0.47
C MET A 750 -18.83 -9.58 -0.86
N VAL A 751 -18.99 -9.83 -2.14
CA VAL A 751 -20.11 -10.53 -2.75
C VAL A 751 -19.61 -11.89 -3.16
N GLU A 752 -20.28 -12.95 -2.71
CA GLU A 752 -19.94 -14.32 -3.05
C GLU A 752 -21.14 -15.05 -3.62
N ILE A 753 -20.92 -15.82 -4.68
CA ILE A 753 -21.90 -16.72 -5.27
C ILE A 753 -21.70 -18.11 -4.68
N LEU A 754 -22.75 -18.63 -4.07
CA LEU A 754 -22.73 -19.89 -3.35
C LEU A 754 -23.66 -20.91 -4.01
N ASP A 755 -23.35 -22.19 -3.78
CA ASP A 755 -24.27 -23.29 -4.04
C ASP A 755 -25.33 -23.41 -2.92
N GLN A 756 -26.24 -24.38 -3.04
CA GLN A 756 -27.28 -24.62 -2.03
C GLN A 756 -26.73 -25.06 -0.65
N GLU A 757 -25.52 -25.59 -0.61
CA GLU A 757 -24.83 -26.02 0.62
C GLU A 757 -24.06 -24.86 1.28
N GLY A 758 -23.97 -23.70 0.64
CA GLY A 758 -23.26 -22.52 1.13
C GLY A 758 -21.75 -22.48 0.79
N ASN A 759 -21.29 -23.31 -0.16
CA ASN A 759 -19.94 -23.27 -0.64
C ASN A 759 -19.82 -22.22 -1.75
N VAL A 760 -18.69 -21.49 -1.78
CA VAL A 760 -18.40 -20.59 -2.91
C VAL A 760 -18.24 -21.41 -4.18
N VAL A 761 -18.86 -20.96 -5.26
CA VAL A 761 -18.78 -21.60 -6.58
C VAL A 761 -17.64 -20.96 -7.38
N PRO A 762 -16.45 -21.58 -7.46
CA PRO A 762 -15.25 -20.95 -8.01
C PRO A 762 -15.25 -20.86 -9.56
N TYR A 763 -16.24 -21.45 -10.22
CA TYR A 763 -16.47 -21.32 -11.66
C TYR A 763 -17.61 -20.37 -12.02
N ALA A 764 -18.20 -19.68 -11.03
CA ALA A 764 -19.25 -18.68 -11.24
C ALA A 764 -18.64 -17.37 -11.73
N ASP A 765 -18.11 -17.39 -12.95
CA ASP A 765 -17.55 -16.25 -13.64
C ASP A 765 -18.63 -15.52 -14.46
N ASP A 766 -18.43 -14.22 -14.70
CA ASP A 766 -19.27 -13.37 -15.54
C ASP A 766 -20.74 -13.21 -15.09
N ILE A 767 -21.11 -13.62 -13.87
CA ILE A 767 -22.44 -13.36 -13.32
C ILE A 767 -22.54 -11.88 -12.99
N LEU A 768 -23.46 -11.17 -13.68
CA LEU A 768 -23.67 -9.75 -13.45
C LEU A 768 -24.49 -9.51 -12.19
N VAL A 769 -23.85 -8.94 -11.18
CA VAL A 769 -24.49 -8.52 -9.92
C VAL A 769 -24.81 -7.03 -10.01
N ASN A 770 -26.09 -6.68 -9.76
CA ASN A 770 -26.56 -5.30 -9.67
C ASN A 770 -26.72 -4.89 -8.21
N PHE A 771 -26.32 -3.68 -7.90
CA PHE A 771 -26.34 -3.13 -6.54
C PHE A 771 -27.33 -1.98 -6.42
N GLU A 772 -28.05 -1.96 -5.31
CA GLU A 772 -28.88 -0.85 -4.88
C GLU A 772 -28.46 -0.42 -3.48
N ILE A 773 -28.34 0.88 -3.26
CA ILE A 773 -27.96 1.43 -1.97
C ILE A 773 -28.98 2.49 -1.52
N SER A 774 -29.40 2.41 -0.27
CA SER A 774 -30.31 3.40 0.34
C SER A 774 -29.80 3.86 1.69
N GLY A 775 -30.36 4.96 2.21
CA GLY A 775 -29.92 5.58 3.47
C GLY A 775 -28.73 6.51 3.31
N ASN A 776 -27.90 6.61 4.36
CA ASN A 776 -26.84 7.62 4.47
C ASN A 776 -25.50 7.17 3.86
N GLY A 777 -25.54 6.43 2.77
CA GLY A 777 -24.37 5.94 2.04
C GLY A 777 -24.46 6.10 0.54
N LYS A 778 -23.30 5.91 -0.10
CA LYS A 778 -23.15 5.82 -1.57
C LYS A 778 -22.14 4.72 -1.91
N ILE A 779 -22.22 4.19 -3.11
CA ILE A 779 -21.20 3.32 -3.67
C ILE A 779 -20.00 4.19 -4.02
N ALA A 780 -18.82 3.85 -3.49
CA ALA A 780 -17.55 4.51 -3.79
C ALA A 780 -16.81 3.82 -4.94
N GLY A 781 -17.01 2.51 -5.08
CA GLY A 781 -16.44 1.72 -6.14
C GLY A 781 -16.96 0.30 -6.15
N VAL A 782 -16.81 -0.38 -7.28
CA VAL A 782 -17.09 -1.81 -7.46
C VAL A 782 -15.92 -2.47 -8.20
N GLY A 783 -15.61 -3.72 -7.90
CA GLY A 783 -14.50 -4.42 -8.55
C GLY A 783 -14.65 -5.92 -8.57
N SER A 784 -13.82 -6.57 -9.35
CA SER A 784 -13.61 -8.01 -9.31
C SER A 784 -12.11 -8.33 -9.40
N GLY A 785 -11.71 -9.56 -9.14
CA GLY A 785 -10.34 -10.03 -9.31
C GLY A 785 -9.95 -10.29 -10.77
N SER A 786 -10.87 -10.13 -11.72
CA SER A 786 -10.60 -10.36 -13.14
C SER A 786 -9.65 -9.32 -13.72
N PRO A 787 -8.51 -9.71 -14.29
CA PRO A 787 -7.57 -8.76 -14.87
C PRO A 787 -8.04 -8.15 -16.20
N SER A 788 -9.14 -8.66 -16.77
CA SER A 788 -9.66 -8.27 -18.09
C SER A 788 -11.10 -7.72 -18.06
N ASP A 789 -11.76 -7.67 -16.91
CA ASP A 789 -13.08 -7.05 -16.78
C ASP A 789 -12.95 -5.52 -16.72
N MET A 790 -12.84 -4.90 -17.89
CA MET A 790 -12.74 -3.45 -18.06
C MET A 790 -14.05 -2.68 -17.79
N SER A 791 -15.10 -3.34 -17.31
CA SER A 791 -16.33 -2.63 -16.95
C SER A 791 -16.07 -1.59 -15.85
N SER A 792 -16.93 -0.57 -15.81
CA SER A 792 -16.81 0.55 -14.87
C SER A 792 -16.55 0.10 -13.42
N PHE A 793 -15.70 0.87 -12.74
CA PHE A 793 -15.53 0.77 -11.28
C PHE A 793 -16.54 1.63 -10.51
N GLN A 794 -17.35 2.45 -11.17
CA GLN A 794 -18.27 3.41 -10.54
C GLN A 794 -19.74 3.08 -10.72
N GLN A 795 -20.07 2.28 -11.74
CA GLN A 795 -21.46 1.88 -11.98
C GLN A 795 -21.93 0.87 -10.94
N PRO A 796 -23.21 0.91 -10.50
CA PRO A 796 -23.71 0.04 -9.44
C PRO A 796 -23.97 -1.39 -9.93
N ARG A 797 -22.97 -1.98 -10.59
CA ARG A 797 -23.00 -3.37 -11.09
C ARG A 797 -21.59 -3.85 -11.37
N LYS A 798 -21.35 -5.15 -11.16
CA LYS A 798 -20.06 -5.78 -11.48
C LYS A 798 -20.27 -7.26 -11.80
N LYS A 799 -19.46 -7.79 -12.71
CA LYS A 799 -19.39 -9.22 -12.97
C LYS A 799 -18.57 -9.92 -11.90
N THR A 800 -18.91 -11.16 -11.60
CA THR A 800 -18.10 -12.00 -10.73
C THR A 800 -16.88 -12.56 -11.45
N TRP A 801 -15.86 -12.87 -10.65
CA TRP A 801 -14.68 -13.62 -11.03
C TRP A 801 -14.37 -14.64 -9.93
N GLN A 802 -14.27 -15.91 -10.30
CA GLN A 802 -14.12 -17.02 -9.34
C GLN A 802 -15.19 -16.98 -8.23
N GLY A 803 -16.44 -16.67 -8.64
CA GLY A 803 -17.58 -16.58 -7.73
C GLY A 803 -17.63 -15.34 -6.86
N ARG A 804 -16.78 -14.32 -7.10
CA ARG A 804 -16.70 -13.14 -6.24
C ARG A 804 -16.68 -11.82 -7.00
N CYS A 805 -17.21 -10.79 -6.35
CA CYS A 805 -16.97 -9.38 -6.69
C CYS A 805 -17.05 -8.54 -5.40
N LEU A 806 -16.72 -7.25 -5.50
CA LEU A 806 -16.63 -6.35 -4.36
C LEU A 806 -17.45 -5.09 -4.62
N VAL A 807 -18.10 -4.58 -3.57
CA VAL A 807 -18.67 -3.24 -3.54
C VAL A 807 -18.13 -2.48 -2.34
N ILE A 808 -17.70 -1.23 -2.58
CA ILE A 808 -17.14 -0.33 -1.56
C ILE A 808 -18.19 0.71 -1.22
N VAL A 809 -18.59 0.77 0.03
CA VAL A 809 -19.62 1.68 0.55
C VAL A 809 -18.94 2.82 1.31
N ARG A 810 -19.37 4.06 1.03
CA ARG A 810 -18.89 5.29 1.65
C ARG A 810 -20.04 6.03 2.33
N PRO A 811 -19.89 6.54 3.56
CA PRO A 811 -20.94 7.33 4.21
C PRO A 811 -21.09 8.70 3.54
N LYS A 812 -22.27 9.32 3.69
CA LYS A 812 -22.57 10.69 3.20
C LYS A 812 -22.25 11.78 4.21
N GLY A 813 -21.60 11.45 5.34
CA GLY A 813 -21.20 12.42 6.37
C GLY A 813 -22.23 12.61 7.50
N GLU A 814 -23.27 11.78 7.57
CA GLU A 814 -24.31 11.82 8.62
C GLU A 814 -24.50 10.44 9.24
N ALA A 815 -24.74 10.38 10.54
CA ALA A 815 -25.07 9.15 11.23
C ALA A 815 -26.39 8.56 10.74
N GLY A 816 -26.53 7.24 10.78
CA GLY A 816 -27.73 6.53 10.34
C GLY A 816 -27.44 5.12 9.84
N LYS A 817 -28.30 4.62 8.97
CA LYS A 817 -28.17 3.28 8.40
C LYS A 817 -27.98 3.36 6.89
N ILE A 818 -27.21 2.43 6.38
CA ILE A 818 -27.03 2.16 4.97
C ILE A 818 -27.56 0.74 4.72
N LEU A 819 -28.44 0.57 3.78
CA LEU A 819 -28.86 -0.73 3.29
C LEU A 819 -28.28 -0.93 1.90
N LEU A 820 -27.44 -1.95 1.75
CA LEU A 820 -26.92 -2.40 0.45
C LEU A 820 -27.64 -3.67 0.05
N THR A 821 -28.17 -3.67 -1.16
CA THR A 821 -28.86 -4.83 -1.76
C THR A 821 -28.12 -5.25 -3.03
N ALA A 822 -27.94 -6.55 -3.22
CA ALA A 822 -27.35 -7.16 -4.42
C ALA A 822 -28.35 -8.13 -5.07
N ARG A 823 -28.43 -8.09 -6.40
CA ARG A 823 -29.31 -8.95 -7.20
C ARG A 823 -28.57 -9.48 -8.43
N ALA A 824 -28.77 -10.75 -8.72
CA ALA A 824 -28.32 -11.35 -9.96
C ALA A 824 -29.42 -12.24 -10.56
N GLU A 825 -29.47 -12.34 -11.88
CA GLU A 825 -30.48 -13.15 -12.58
C GLU A 825 -30.36 -14.62 -12.14
N GLY A 826 -31.46 -15.21 -11.77
CA GLY A 826 -31.56 -16.63 -11.34
C GLY A 826 -31.08 -16.90 -9.89
N LEU A 827 -30.47 -15.93 -9.18
CA LEU A 827 -29.92 -16.15 -7.83
C LEU A 827 -30.68 -15.39 -6.72
N GLY A 828 -31.70 -14.62 -7.09
CA GLY A 828 -32.48 -13.84 -6.13
C GLY A 828 -31.79 -12.57 -5.64
N GLU A 829 -32.02 -12.26 -4.35
CA GLU A 829 -31.58 -11.01 -3.73
C GLU A 829 -30.91 -11.30 -2.38
N ALA A 830 -29.88 -10.54 -2.05
CA ALA A 830 -29.25 -10.49 -0.73
C ALA A 830 -29.11 -9.03 -0.28
N ALA A 831 -29.20 -8.79 1.03
CA ALA A 831 -29.02 -7.46 1.59
C ALA A 831 -28.17 -7.49 2.86
N THR A 832 -27.44 -6.40 3.10
CA THR A 832 -26.68 -6.17 4.34
C THR A 832 -26.86 -4.74 4.83
N GLU A 833 -26.91 -4.57 6.14
CA GLU A 833 -27.02 -3.27 6.80
C GLU A 833 -25.66 -2.83 7.35
N ILE A 834 -25.29 -1.58 7.13
CA ILE A 834 -24.12 -0.93 7.69
C ILE A 834 -24.58 0.26 8.53
N VAL A 835 -24.16 0.32 9.79
CA VAL A 835 -24.48 1.42 10.71
C VAL A 835 -23.42 2.51 10.58
N VAL A 836 -23.88 3.75 10.45
CA VAL A 836 -23.01 4.94 10.43
C VAL A 836 -23.17 5.66 11.77
N GLU A 837 -22.06 5.76 12.53
CA GLU A 837 -21.99 6.45 13.81
C GLU A 837 -21.27 7.80 13.66
N ASN A 838 -21.54 8.77 14.59
CA ASN A 838 -20.86 10.07 14.63
C ASN A 838 -19.39 9.97 15.01
#